data_8ca940f8197beea04d939f1e2e104798
#
_entry.id   8ca940f8197beea04d939f1e2e104798
#
_cell.length_a   1.000
_cell.length_b   1.000
_cell.length_c   1.000
_cell.angle_alpha   90.00
_cell.angle_beta   90.00
_cell.angle_gamma   90.00
#
_symmetry.space_group_name_H-M   'P 1'
#
loop_
_entity.id
_entity.type
_entity.pdbx_description
1 polymer ?
#
loop_
_entity_poly.entity_id
_entity_poly.type
_entity_poly.pdbx_seq_one_letter_code
_entity_poly.pdbx_strand_id
1 'polypeptide(L)'
;MPSRRRFIQSNILGLGLSLAGRAGFAGVRPSATEDNQPPDEQERDYWNDWPRYIAARMNEARARRLAELAAMQTEAAVRSRIEKIRSTVWRLIGGPLEKTPLKPRIVGTIKRGAYRIEKVIFESQPEVFVTANLYIPNQHQPSYPGILHTLGHGEEGKAFYTYQYVSQTLARKGYMVLVFDPFGQGERQQYLDPHTGQSLYGPTGEHDQAGRPMLLFGSQFSQYRVWDGIRALDYLLSRPEVDPERIGCTGQSGGGTMTMYLAALEPRIKVAVESDGNSENVAGPSYDAPGAVDDAEQNMVGSLPEGIDRGDLLLAFAPKPLLILYSRSDAGLTYSPAYVKGTEEIYQEVQAAYKLMGATEKVSLFGSPLPHNYGFFNRREAYRWFNRWLGREEWGTEEAEFDKSVPGELNCTSTGQVLTSLGGRSVVTLNTGRLRTLAPVNSPGAGPADVKAFRRRAQGTLRELLALPNRKIPLNSRILSSNIWQNDIAIDEFTLDSEPFVRVTGWFLRPAKGDSPFPTILYVSEGNRNEIAHEPSEMSGLVRKGFAVCAIDLRGLGLSMPRYPAAGPIYYQGGPWQRYSWACFTLGKPVLGQRVWDFLRCLDYLQSRREVDQRRIYGLGEKGAALAVLLSGVLDDCLHSIMLDSPLAPYRSVVESEAYSLDISWFLYGILKHFDTPELVGSLAPRSCWFLNAADAQGKTLAESDAASLYKTSIAMFKQSDAGEKIQFMVYPEHEKMNAYSSWLQAT
;
A
#
# COMPACT_ATOMS: atom_id res chain seq x y z
N MET A 1 25.12 8.91 16.76
CA MET A 1 23.75 8.37 16.79
C MET A 1 23.87 6.87 17.05
N PRO A 2 23.34 6.28 18.12
CA PRO A 2 23.47 4.85 18.39
C PRO A 2 22.42 4.09 17.59
N SER A 3 22.90 3.07 16.92
CA SER A 3 22.26 2.23 15.94
C SER A 3 20.99 1.52 16.43
N ARG A 4 19.94 1.51 15.61
CA ARG A 4 18.74 0.66 15.69
C ARG A 4 19.00 -0.86 15.56
N ARG A 5 20.27 -1.29 15.63
CA ARG A 5 20.72 -2.67 15.41
C ARG A 5 20.49 -3.69 16.55
N ARG A 6 19.87 -3.31 17.68
CA ARG A 6 19.72 -4.23 18.84
C ARG A 6 18.32 -4.78 19.10
N PHE A 7 17.32 -4.53 18.22
CA PHE A 7 15.94 -4.92 18.54
C PHE A 7 15.41 -6.17 17.79
N ILE A 8 16.14 -6.73 16.86
CA ILE A 8 15.66 -7.85 16.01
C ILE A 8 16.25 -9.23 16.38
N GLN A 9 17.26 -9.30 17.25
CA GLN A 9 17.93 -10.60 17.56
C GLN A 9 17.54 -11.30 18.87
N SER A 10 16.53 -10.86 19.62
CA SER A 10 16.26 -11.42 20.97
C SER A 10 14.91 -12.10 21.20
N ASN A 11 14.12 -12.45 20.19
CA ASN A 11 12.79 -13.07 20.40
C ASN A 11 12.59 -14.45 19.77
N ILE A 12 13.62 -15.27 19.61
CA ILE A 12 13.47 -16.69 19.19
C ILE A 12 14.17 -17.62 20.18
N LEU A 13 13.99 -17.46 21.46
CA LEU A 13 14.29 -18.54 22.43
C LEU A 13 13.72 -18.16 23.80
N GLY A 14 12.72 -18.91 24.26
CA GLY A 14 12.31 -18.87 25.64
C GLY A 14 10.81 -18.85 25.91
N LEU A 15 10.08 -19.90 25.56
CA LEU A 15 8.77 -20.20 26.16
C LEU A 15 8.96 -21.24 27.26
N GLY A 16 9.25 -20.75 28.46
CA GLY A 16 9.14 -21.50 29.69
C GLY A 16 7.84 -21.12 30.40
N LEU A 17 7.03 -22.12 30.75
CA LEU A 17 5.76 -22.00 31.48
C LEU A 17 5.90 -21.24 32.81
N SER A 18 4.98 -20.35 33.11
CA SER A 18 4.46 -20.18 34.48
C SER A 18 2.97 -19.75 34.43
N LEU A 19 2.13 -20.62 34.96
CA LEU A 19 0.73 -20.37 35.32
C LEU A 19 0.72 -19.48 36.58
N ALA A 20 -0.04 -18.38 36.55
CA ALA A 20 -0.98 -17.96 37.60
C ALA A 20 -1.39 -16.49 37.41
N GLY A 21 -2.67 -16.22 37.50
CA GLY A 21 -3.20 -14.85 37.69
C GLY A 21 -4.44 -14.56 36.85
N ARG A 22 -5.61 -15.02 37.31
CA ARG A 22 -6.92 -14.56 36.82
C ARG A 22 -7.08 -13.08 37.15
N ALA A 23 -7.23 -12.23 36.12
CA ALA A 23 -7.90 -10.95 36.24
C ALA A 23 -8.94 -10.86 35.12
N GLY A 24 -10.20 -10.74 35.49
CA GLY A 24 -11.32 -10.74 34.58
C GLY A 24 -11.34 -9.49 33.71
N PHE A 25 -11.35 -9.67 32.41
CA PHE A 25 -11.78 -8.65 31.47
C PHE A 25 -13.29 -8.66 31.40
N ALA A 26 -13.92 -7.65 31.97
CA ALA A 26 -15.32 -7.35 31.76
C ALA A 26 -15.52 -6.99 30.27
N GLY A 27 -16.16 -7.85 29.52
CA GLY A 27 -16.55 -7.61 28.15
C GLY A 27 -17.56 -6.47 28.07
N VAL A 28 -17.18 -5.35 27.50
CA VAL A 28 -18.11 -4.32 27.03
C VAL A 28 -18.66 -4.82 25.69
N ARG A 29 -19.90 -5.34 25.72
CA ARG A 29 -20.70 -5.54 24.52
C ARG A 29 -21.07 -4.16 23.96
N PRO A 30 -20.86 -3.83 22.69
CA PRO A 30 -21.52 -2.68 22.09
C PRO A 30 -22.99 -3.07 21.85
N SER A 31 -23.90 -2.41 22.54
CA SER A 31 -25.31 -2.43 22.18
C SER A 31 -25.47 -1.68 20.86
N ALA A 32 -25.86 -2.40 19.83
CA ALA A 32 -26.37 -1.80 18.61
C ALA A 32 -27.78 -1.27 18.91
N THR A 33 -27.90 -0.03 19.28
CA THR A 33 -29.01 0.93 19.08
C THR A 33 -28.73 2.14 19.96
N GLU A 34 -28.90 3.29 19.30
CA GLU A 34 -29.17 4.58 19.93
C GLU A 34 -28.04 5.60 19.96
N ASP A 35 -28.48 6.77 19.53
CA ASP A 35 -27.89 8.11 19.54
C ASP A 35 -26.83 8.42 18.50
N ASN A 36 -27.31 8.80 17.31
CA ASN A 36 -26.60 9.59 16.30
C ASN A 36 -26.37 11.05 16.70
N GLN A 37 -26.30 11.37 17.98
CA GLN A 37 -25.82 12.69 18.40
C GLN A 37 -24.27 12.63 18.56
N PRO A 38 -23.54 13.58 17.93
CA PRO A 38 -22.10 13.66 18.14
C PRO A 38 -21.85 13.93 19.64
N PRO A 39 -20.82 13.30 20.24
CA PRO A 39 -20.45 13.56 21.63
C PRO A 39 -20.16 15.06 21.86
N ASP A 40 -20.39 15.52 23.08
CA ASP A 40 -20.07 16.89 23.49
C ASP A 40 -18.60 17.21 23.15
N GLU A 41 -18.35 18.39 22.59
CA GLU A 41 -17.04 18.74 22.01
C GLU A 41 -15.90 18.73 23.04
N GLN A 42 -16.18 18.90 24.32
CA GLN A 42 -15.18 18.84 25.40
C GLN A 42 -14.66 17.41 25.65
N GLU A 43 -15.40 16.36 25.22
CA GLU A 43 -15.01 14.96 25.34
C GLU A 43 -14.65 14.32 23.99
N ARG A 44 -14.65 15.09 22.89
CA ARG A 44 -14.47 14.53 21.56
C ARG A 44 -13.06 14.02 21.32
N ASP A 45 -13.00 12.78 20.86
CA ASP A 45 -11.81 11.99 20.59
C ASP A 45 -11.40 12.12 19.11
N TYR A 46 -10.75 13.24 18.73
CA TYR A 46 -10.35 13.55 17.35
C TYR A 46 -9.50 12.45 16.68
N TRP A 47 -8.69 11.74 17.46
CA TRP A 47 -7.89 10.61 16.97
C TRP A 47 -8.75 9.45 16.43
N ASN A 48 -10.03 9.38 16.80
CA ASN A 48 -10.97 8.34 16.39
C ASN A 48 -11.87 8.76 15.19
N ASP A 49 -11.85 10.01 14.80
CA ASP A 49 -12.67 10.51 13.69
C ASP A 49 -12.30 9.84 12.36
N TRP A 50 -11.00 9.76 12.05
CA TRP A 50 -10.55 9.13 10.82
C TRP A 50 -10.79 7.61 10.77
N PRO A 51 -10.50 6.81 11.83
CA PRO A 51 -10.93 5.42 11.91
C PRO A 51 -12.42 5.22 11.66
N ARG A 52 -13.28 6.03 12.30
CA ARG A 52 -14.74 5.98 12.10
C ARG A 52 -15.14 6.30 10.66
N TYR A 53 -14.54 7.29 10.06
CA TYR A 53 -14.77 7.63 8.66
C TYR A 53 -14.43 6.45 7.74
N ILE A 54 -13.25 5.84 7.90
CA ILE A 54 -12.85 4.69 7.09
C ILE A 54 -13.79 3.51 7.31
N ALA A 55 -14.15 3.20 8.56
CA ALA A 55 -15.09 2.13 8.87
C ALA A 55 -16.45 2.37 8.20
N ALA A 56 -16.97 3.60 8.21
CA ALA A 56 -18.21 3.94 7.52
C ALA A 56 -18.11 3.72 6.00
N ARG A 57 -17.00 4.12 5.36
CA ARG A 57 -16.76 3.89 3.91
C ARG A 57 -16.62 2.40 3.58
N MET A 58 -15.93 1.64 4.43
CA MET A 58 -15.83 0.18 4.32
C MET A 58 -17.22 -0.48 4.40
N ASN A 59 -18.03 -0.07 5.35
CA ASN A 59 -19.41 -0.57 5.52
C ASN A 59 -20.28 -0.29 4.29
N GLU A 60 -20.16 0.89 3.69
CA GLU A 60 -20.87 1.21 2.45
C GLU A 60 -20.42 0.34 1.27
N ALA A 61 -19.10 0.15 1.12
CA ALA A 61 -18.55 -0.71 0.08
C ALA A 61 -19.01 -2.16 0.27
N ARG A 62 -18.96 -2.67 1.49
CA ARG A 62 -19.47 -3.99 1.85
C ARG A 62 -20.95 -4.15 1.52
N ALA A 63 -21.79 -3.20 1.93
CA ALA A 63 -23.23 -3.27 1.68
C ALA A 63 -23.54 -3.37 0.18
N ARG A 64 -22.85 -2.59 -0.66
CA ARG A 64 -22.99 -2.68 -2.13
C ARG A 64 -22.56 -4.04 -2.65
N ARG A 65 -21.38 -4.54 -2.25
CA ARG A 65 -20.88 -5.86 -2.66
C ARG A 65 -21.81 -6.98 -2.26
N LEU A 66 -22.29 -6.99 -1.01
CA LEU A 66 -23.23 -8.01 -0.52
C LEU A 66 -24.57 -7.97 -1.28
N ALA A 67 -25.06 -6.78 -1.66
CA ALA A 67 -26.24 -6.67 -2.50
C ALA A 67 -26.01 -7.30 -3.88
N GLU A 68 -24.83 -7.09 -4.51
CA GLU A 68 -24.48 -7.76 -5.77
C GLU A 68 -24.40 -9.28 -5.61
N LEU A 69 -23.82 -9.80 -4.51
CA LEU A 69 -23.75 -11.22 -4.24
C LEU A 69 -25.16 -11.83 -4.00
N ALA A 70 -26.01 -11.14 -3.24
CA ALA A 70 -27.38 -11.56 -2.98
C ALA A 70 -28.26 -11.58 -4.24
N ALA A 71 -27.94 -10.74 -5.23
CA ALA A 71 -28.64 -10.73 -6.54
C ALA A 71 -28.28 -11.95 -7.42
N MET A 72 -27.20 -12.67 -7.12
CA MET A 72 -26.82 -13.88 -7.85
C MET A 72 -27.75 -15.03 -7.45
N GLN A 73 -28.69 -15.41 -8.31
CA GLN A 73 -29.66 -16.50 -8.06
C GLN A 73 -29.54 -17.64 -9.07
N THR A 74 -28.63 -17.56 -10.03
CA THR A 74 -28.46 -18.55 -11.11
C THR A 74 -26.98 -18.79 -11.43
N GLU A 75 -26.68 -19.95 -12.01
CA GLU A 75 -25.34 -20.25 -12.52
C GLU A 75 -24.86 -19.17 -13.50
N ALA A 76 -25.71 -18.69 -14.40
CA ALA A 76 -25.37 -17.64 -15.36
C ALA A 76 -24.93 -16.34 -14.66
N ALA A 77 -25.60 -15.96 -13.57
CA ALA A 77 -25.21 -14.80 -12.76
C ALA A 77 -23.84 -14.98 -12.08
N VAL A 78 -23.58 -16.19 -11.56
CA VAL A 78 -22.24 -16.53 -11.00
C VAL A 78 -21.16 -16.44 -12.07
N ARG A 79 -21.38 -16.99 -13.28
CA ARG A 79 -20.43 -16.91 -14.39
C ARG A 79 -20.15 -15.45 -14.79
N SER A 80 -21.19 -14.62 -14.88
CA SER A 80 -21.05 -13.18 -15.16
C SER A 80 -20.23 -12.48 -14.08
N ARG A 81 -20.46 -12.81 -12.80
CA ARG A 81 -19.65 -12.29 -11.69
C ARG A 81 -18.19 -12.70 -11.81
N ILE A 82 -17.89 -13.96 -12.13
CA ILE A 82 -16.53 -14.46 -12.33
C ILE A 82 -15.81 -13.67 -13.42
N GLU A 83 -16.44 -13.41 -14.55
CA GLU A 83 -15.84 -12.62 -15.64
C GLU A 83 -15.62 -11.15 -15.20
N LYS A 84 -16.58 -10.55 -14.48
CA LYS A 84 -16.40 -9.22 -13.86
C LYS A 84 -15.16 -9.19 -12.95
N ILE A 85 -15.02 -10.20 -12.07
CA ILE A 85 -13.89 -10.29 -11.13
C ILE A 85 -12.57 -10.36 -11.92
N ARG A 86 -12.44 -11.31 -12.86
CA ARG A 86 -11.22 -11.51 -13.62
C ARG A 86 -10.77 -10.27 -14.39
N SER A 87 -11.70 -9.67 -15.13
CA SER A 87 -11.40 -8.47 -15.92
C SER A 87 -11.05 -7.28 -15.02
N THR A 88 -11.75 -7.12 -13.90
CA THR A 88 -11.50 -6.03 -12.95
C THR A 88 -10.16 -6.21 -12.24
N VAL A 89 -9.86 -7.41 -11.72
CA VAL A 89 -8.60 -7.69 -11.04
C VAL A 89 -7.42 -7.47 -11.97
N TRP A 90 -7.47 -7.98 -13.22
CA TRP A 90 -6.43 -7.72 -14.21
C TRP A 90 -6.23 -6.23 -14.45
N ARG A 91 -7.30 -5.47 -14.63
CA ARG A 91 -7.23 -4.02 -14.84
C ARG A 91 -6.60 -3.31 -13.63
N LEU A 92 -7.00 -3.67 -12.41
CA LEU A 92 -6.52 -3.03 -11.17
C LEU A 92 -5.04 -3.29 -10.91
N ILE A 93 -4.55 -4.50 -11.16
CA ILE A 93 -3.13 -4.82 -10.93
C ILE A 93 -2.22 -4.35 -12.07
N GLY A 94 -2.76 -3.82 -13.16
CA GLY A 94 -1.98 -3.27 -14.29
C GLY A 94 -1.96 -4.13 -15.56
N GLY A 95 -2.79 -5.16 -15.63
CA GLY A 95 -2.91 -6.06 -16.80
C GLY A 95 -1.82 -7.13 -16.89
N PRO A 96 -2.00 -8.10 -17.80
CA PRO A 96 -0.95 -9.08 -18.11
C PRO A 96 0.25 -8.39 -18.79
N LEU A 97 1.44 -8.91 -18.53
CA LEU A 97 2.66 -8.45 -19.21
C LEU A 97 2.85 -9.20 -20.52
N GLU A 98 3.81 -8.77 -21.33
CA GLU A 98 4.14 -9.43 -22.59
C GLU A 98 4.75 -10.81 -22.37
N LYS A 99 4.26 -11.81 -23.08
CA LYS A 99 4.83 -13.16 -23.07
C LYS A 99 6.09 -13.21 -23.92
N THR A 100 7.23 -13.35 -23.26
CA THR A 100 8.54 -13.49 -23.91
C THR A 100 9.10 -14.90 -23.74
N PRO A 101 10.11 -15.35 -24.49
CA PRO A 101 10.74 -16.65 -24.31
C PRO A 101 11.26 -16.85 -22.88
N LEU A 102 10.96 -18.02 -22.28
CA LEU A 102 11.40 -18.37 -20.91
C LEU A 102 12.91 -18.58 -20.78
N LYS A 103 13.59 -19.02 -21.85
CA LYS A 103 15.01 -19.41 -21.90
C LYS A 103 15.43 -20.26 -20.68
N PRO A 104 14.75 -21.38 -20.39
CA PRO A 104 14.99 -22.15 -19.17
C PRO A 104 16.37 -22.82 -19.22
N ARG A 105 17.03 -22.86 -18.05
CA ARG A 105 18.33 -23.53 -17.85
C ARG A 105 18.25 -24.39 -16.61
N ILE A 106 18.58 -25.69 -16.74
CA ILE A 106 18.81 -26.58 -15.60
C ILE A 106 20.29 -26.43 -15.20
N VAL A 107 20.53 -25.85 -14.04
CA VAL A 107 21.89 -25.50 -13.58
C VAL A 107 22.46 -26.51 -12.58
N GLY A 108 21.68 -27.53 -12.22
CA GLY A 108 22.14 -28.62 -11.36
C GLY A 108 21.00 -29.59 -11.04
N THR A 109 21.36 -30.78 -10.56
CA THR A 109 20.42 -31.81 -10.13
C THR A 109 20.87 -32.42 -8.82
N ILE A 110 19.95 -32.51 -7.87
CA ILE A 110 20.16 -33.17 -6.57
C ILE A 110 19.36 -34.47 -6.58
N LYS A 111 20.04 -35.60 -6.33
CA LYS A 111 19.40 -36.91 -6.25
C LYS A 111 19.00 -37.22 -4.82
N ARG A 112 17.77 -37.70 -4.63
CA ARG A 112 17.23 -38.25 -3.39
C ARG A 112 16.68 -39.67 -3.65
N GLY A 113 16.41 -40.40 -2.59
CA GLY A 113 15.93 -41.78 -2.73
C GLY A 113 14.65 -41.92 -3.57
N ALA A 114 13.63 -41.13 -3.25
CA ALA A 114 12.31 -41.22 -3.89
C ALA A 114 12.08 -40.20 -5.01
N TYR A 115 12.90 -39.16 -5.12
CA TYR A 115 12.74 -38.07 -6.10
C TYR A 115 14.12 -37.46 -6.44
N ARG A 116 14.13 -36.57 -7.44
CA ARG A 116 15.27 -35.69 -7.71
C ARG A 116 14.80 -34.26 -7.76
N ILE A 117 15.72 -33.30 -7.58
CA ILE A 117 15.44 -31.87 -7.64
C ILE A 117 16.28 -31.29 -8.79
N GLU A 118 15.65 -30.73 -9.79
CA GLU A 118 16.31 -29.95 -10.83
C GLU A 118 16.31 -28.48 -10.40
N LYS A 119 17.49 -27.85 -10.34
CA LYS A 119 17.67 -26.42 -10.07
C LYS A 119 17.51 -25.67 -11.39
N VAL A 120 16.55 -24.78 -11.46
CA VAL A 120 16.10 -24.16 -12.70
C VAL A 120 16.18 -22.65 -12.62
N ILE A 121 16.65 -22.03 -13.68
CA ILE A 121 16.57 -20.57 -13.89
C ILE A 121 15.80 -20.33 -15.18
N PHE A 122 14.82 -19.45 -15.16
CA PHE A 122 14.10 -18.99 -16.35
C PHE A 122 13.84 -17.48 -16.31
N GLU A 123 13.49 -16.89 -17.45
CA GLU A 123 13.13 -15.48 -17.55
C GLU A 123 11.61 -15.31 -17.51
N SER A 124 11.08 -14.55 -16.55
CA SER A 124 9.66 -14.17 -16.53
C SER A 124 9.37 -12.96 -17.42
N GLN A 125 10.35 -12.09 -17.58
CA GLN A 125 10.44 -10.97 -18.51
C GLN A 125 11.89 -10.93 -19.02
N PRO A 126 12.22 -10.18 -20.09
CA PRO A 126 13.60 -10.08 -20.55
C PRO A 126 14.55 -9.63 -19.43
N GLU A 127 15.57 -10.46 -19.15
CA GLU A 127 16.58 -10.23 -18.10
C GLU A 127 16.03 -10.21 -16.67
N VAL A 128 14.79 -10.68 -16.43
CA VAL A 128 14.22 -10.90 -15.09
C VAL A 128 14.28 -12.39 -14.80
N PHE A 129 15.33 -12.79 -14.08
CA PHE A 129 15.59 -14.19 -13.77
C PHE A 129 14.79 -14.66 -12.56
N VAL A 130 14.18 -15.84 -12.71
CA VAL A 130 13.46 -16.55 -11.64
C VAL A 130 14.21 -17.83 -11.32
N THR A 131 14.57 -18.01 -10.06
CA THR A 131 15.19 -19.21 -9.53
C THR A 131 14.13 -20.16 -8.99
N ALA A 132 14.20 -21.43 -9.37
CA ALA A 132 13.20 -22.43 -9.02
C ALA A 132 13.83 -23.80 -8.78
N ASN A 133 13.14 -24.64 -8.00
CA ASN A 133 13.44 -26.06 -7.81
C ASN A 133 12.27 -26.90 -8.30
N LEU A 134 12.51 -27.77 -9.27
CA LEU A 134 11.54 -28.74 -9.74
C LEU A 134 11.80 -30.10 -9.10
N TYR A 135 10.89 -30.51 -8.23
CA TYR A 135 10.92 -31.82 -7.57
C TYR A 135 10.22 -32.84 -8.50
N ILE A 136 10.92 -33.89 -8.87
CA ILE A 136 10.48 -34.89 -9.83
C ILE A 136 10.51 -36.27 -9.19
N PRO A 137 9.38 -37.01 -9.17
CA PRO A 137 9.33 -38.39 -8.66
C PRO A 137 10.35 -39.31 -9.38
N ASN A 138 10.99 -40.23 -8.66
CA ASN A 138 11.78 -41.28 -9.30
C ASN A 138 10.91 -42.48 -9.77
N GLN A 139 9.71 -42.61 -9.20
CA GLN A 139 8.74 -43.60 -9.68
C GLN A 139 8.24 -43.21 -11.06
N HIS A 140 8.45 -44.08 -12.05
CA HIS A 140 8.00 -43.84 -13.41
C HIS A 140 6.47 -43.85 -13.51
N GLN A 141 5.91 -42.85 -14.18
CA GLN A 141 4.49 -42.74 -14.55
C GLN A 141 4.43 -42.31 -16.04
N PRO A 142 3.34 -42.63 -16.77
CA PRO A 142 3.15 -42.13 -18.13
C PRO A 142 3.13 -40.60 -18.21
N SER A 143 2.53 -39.97 -17.24
CA SER A 143 2.55 -38.51 -17.02
C SER A 143 2.29 -38.20 -15.54
N TYR A 144 2.79 -37.07 -15.07
CA TYR A 144 2.66 -36.63 -13.68
C TYR A 144 1.68 -35.47 -13.53
N PRO A 145 0.83 -35.47 -12.51
CA PRO A 145 0.15 -34.23 -12.13
C PRO A 145 1.19 -33.20 -11.68
N GLY A 146 1.02 -31.95 -12.10
CA GLY A 146 1.91 -30.85 -11.77
C GLY A 146 1.36 -29.98 -10.64
N ILE A 147 2.22 -29.59 -9.69
CA ILE A 147 1.87 -28.64 -8.64
C ILE A 147 2.76 -27.41 -8.75
N LEU A 148 2.14 -26.24 -8.87
CA LEU A 148 2.81 -24.95 -8.67
C LEU A 148 2.73 -24.59 -7.20
N HIS A 149 3.89 -24.47 -6.54
CA HIS A 149 3.98 -24.13 -5.13
C HIS A 149 4.48 -22.68 -4.98
N THR A 150 3.59 -21.80 -4.58
CA THR A 150 3.84 -20.39 -4.30
C THR A 150 4.23 -20.18 -2.84
N LEU A 151 5.08 -19.17 -2.56
CA LEU A 151 5.74 -19.04 -1.27
C LEU A 151 5.25 -17.82 -0.49
N GLY A 152 5.09 -18.00 0.82
CA GLY A 152 4.95 -16.93 1.81
C GLY A 152 6.28 -16.25 2.13
N HIS A 153 6.26 -15.31 3.07
CA HIS A 153 7.38 -14.42 3.38
C HIS A 153 8.46 -15.10 4.23
N GLY A 154 9.29 -15.92 3.62
CA GLY A 154 10.49 -16.51 4.23
C GLY A 154 11.76 -15.97 3.57
N GLU A 155 12.74 -15.53 4.35
CA GLU A 155 14.02 -15.03 3.81
C GLU A 155 14.72 -16.07 2.93
N GLU A 156 14.63 -17.34 3.30
CA GLU A 156 15.25 -18.46 2.57
C GLU A 156 14.50 -18.82 1.26
N GLY A 157 13.34 -18.22 1.01
CA GLY A 157 12.55 -18.49 -0.19
C GLY A 157 12.22 -19.99 -0.34
N LYS A 158 12.51 -20.57 -1.51
CA LYS A 158 12.28 -21.99 -1.81
C LYS A 158 13.05 -22.97 -0.92
N ALA A 159 14.09 -22.49 -0.22
CA ALA A 159 14.87 -23.27 0.74
C ALA A 159 14.27 -23.28 2.15
N PHE A 160 13.21 -22.51 2.43
CA PHE A 160 12.56 -22.51 3.72
C PHE A 160 12.01 -23.90 4.07
N TYR A 161 12.28 -24.36 5.30
CA TYR A 161 12.01 -25.72 5.76
C TYR A 161 10.57 -26.20 5.43
N THR A 162 9.55 -25.41 5.76
CA THR A 162 8.15 -25.79 5.55
C THR A 162 7.83 -26.03 4.07
N TYR A 163 8.38 -25.22 3.18
CA TYR A 163 8.12 -25.31 1.73
C TYR A 163 8.85 -26.50 1.10
N GLN A 164 10.06 -26.80 1.59
CA GLN A 164 10.74 -28.03 1.21
C GLN A 164 9.91 -29.25 1.62
N TYR A 165 9.34 -29.24 2.86
CA TYR A 165 8.57 -30.38 3.38
C TYR A 165 7.34 -30.67 2.52
N VAL A 166 6.57 -29.64 2.14
CA VAL A 166 5.42 -29.78 1.22
C VAL A 166 5.87 -30.35 -0.11
N SER A 167 6.92 -29.78 -0.71
CA SER A 167 7.41 -30.16 -2.04
C SER A 167 7.95 -31.58 -2.08
N GLN A 168 8.74 -32.00 -1.07
CA GLN A 168 9.25 -33.34 -0.93
C GLN A 168 8.14 -34.37 -0.79
N THR A 169 7.18 -34.10 0.07
CA THR A 169 6.06 -35.03 0.33
C THR A 169 5.21 -35.23 -0.91
N LEU A 170 4.86 -34.15 -1.61
CA LEU A 170 4.12 -34.24 -2.87
C LEU A 170 4.90 -35.01 -3.93
N ALA A 171 6.22 -34.77 -4.07
CA ALA A 171 7.06 -35.53 -5.00
C ALA A 171 7.11 -37.02 -4.66
N ARG A 172 7.22 -37.39 -3.39
CA ARG A 172 7.17 -38.79 -2.94
C ARG A 172 5.82 -39.45 -3.26
N LYS A 173 4.75 -38.67 -3.31
CA LYS A 173 3.39 -39.12 -3.68
C LYS A 173 3.16 -39.22 -5.19
N GLY A 174 4.10 -38.76 -6.02
CA GLY A 174 4.01 -38.87 -7.48
C GLY A 174 3.62 -37.59 -8.20
N TYR A 175 3.70 -36.43 -7.56
CA TYR A 175 3.52 -35.11 -8.19
C TYR A 175 4.84 -34.52 -8.67
N MET A 176 4.86 -33.86 -9.81
CA MET A 176 5.94 -32.94 -10.17
C MET A 176 5.65 -31.58 -9.53
N VAL A 177 6.55 -31.07 -8.68
CA VAL A 177 6.33 -29.85 -7.91
C VAL A 177 7.35 -28.80 -8.29
N LEU A 178 6.87 -27.66 -8.82
CA LEU A 178 7.71 -26.50 -9.08
C LEU A 178 7.51 -25.47 -7.97
N VAL A 179 8.58 -25.18 -7.26
CA VAL A 179 8.65 -24.10 -6.25
C VAL A 179 9.67 -23.07 -6.72
N PHE A 180 9.35 -21.78 -6.63
CA PHE A 180 10.20 -20.69 -7.12
C PHE A 180 10.33 -19.55 -6.12
N ASP A 181 11.47 -18.86 -6.16
CA ASP A 181 11.67 -17.67 -5.33
C ASP A 181 10.88 -16.48 -5.89
N PRO A 182 10.03 -15.86 -5.09
CA PRO A 182 9.41 -14.59 -5.48
C PRO A 182 10.40 -13.42 -5.40
N PHE A 183 10.07 -12.28 -5.98
CA PHE A 183 10.81 -11.03 -5.74
C PHE A 183 10.97 -10.78 -4.23
N GLY A 184 12.16 -10.35 -3.81
CA GLY A 184 12.45 -9.98 -2.42
C GLY A 184 12.75 -11.16 -1.50
N GLN A 185 12.83 -12.41 -2.01
CA GLN A 185 13.02 -13.59 -1.19
C GLN A 185 13.99 -14.59 -1.83
N GLY A 186 14.61 -15.43 -0.99
CA GLY A 186 15.56 -16.44 -1.44
C GLY A 186 16.70 -15.83 -2.24
N GLU A 187 16.90 -16.32 -3.47
CA GLU A 187 17.95 -15.82 -4.36
C GLU A 187 17.52 -14.55 -5.15
N ARG A 188 16.36 -13.96 -4.87
CA ARG A 188 15.79 -12.83 -5.63
C ARG A 188 15.59 -11.58 -4.78
N GLN A 189 16.43 -11.36 -3.75
CA GLN A 189 16.47 -10.12 -3.00
C GLN A 189 16.87 -8.96 -3.90
N GLN A 190 16.26 -7.79 -3.72
CA GLN A 190 16.41 -6.64 -4.61
C GLN A 190 17.26 -5.52 -4.02
N TYR A 191 17.29 -5.41 -2.71
CA TYR A 191 17.94 -4.32 -1.98
C TYR A 191 19.00 -4.90 -1.05
N LEU A 192 20.12 -5.34 -1.64
CA LEU A 192 21.20 -6.00 -0.91
C LEU A 192 22.10 -4.97 -0.21
N ASP A 193 22.38 -5.22 1.06
CA ASP A 193 23.47 -4.55 1.78
C ASP A 193 24.81 -4.97 1.14
N PRO A 194 25.61 -4.02 0.64
CA PRO A 194 26.85 -4.33 -0.07
C PRO A 194 27.93 -4.98 0.83
N HIS A 195 27.81 -4.88 2.15
CA HIS A 195 28.77 -5.45 3.11
C HIS A 195 28.40 -6.86 3.55
N THR A 196 27.09 -7.13 3.70
CA THR A 196 26.60 -8.42 4.20
C THR A 196 26.04 -9.31 3.10
N GLY A 197 25.66 -8.74 1.95
CA GLY A 197 24.98 -9.44 0.86
C GLY A 197 23.55 -9.89 1.20
N GLN A 198 22.97 -9.38 2.29
CA GLN A 198 21.63 -9.70 2.73
C GLN A 198 20.68 -8.53 2.46
N SER A 199 19.37 -8.78 2.44
CA SER A 199 18.37 -7.74 2.24
C SER A 199 18.42 -6.69 3.37
N LEU A 200 18.33 -5.41 2.97
CA LEU A 200 18.20 -4.26 3.89
C LEU A 200 16.82 -4.20 4.57
N TYR A 201 15.78 -4.80 3.97
CA TYR A 201 14.39 -4.59 4.37
C TYR A 201 13.68 -5.87 4.82
N GLY A 202 14.20 -7.06 4.47
CA GLY A 202 13.49 -8.32 4.63
C GLY A 202 12.32 -8.48 3.62
N PRO A 203 11.66 -9.65 3.59
CA PRO A 203 10.74 -10.01 2.51
C PRO A 203 9.58 -9.02 2.29
N THR A 204 8.79 -8.73 3.33
CA THR A 204 7.65 -7.78 3.23
C THR A 204 8.12 -6.35 3.01
N GLY A 205 9.22 -5.95 3.64
CA GLY A 205 9.81 -4.63 3.46
C GLY A 205 10.31 -4.41 2.04
N GLU A 206 10.87 -5.43 1.38
CA GLU A 206 11.25 -5.36 -0.05
C GLU A 206 10.03 -5.21 -0.96
N HIS A 207 8.92 -5.90 -0.64
CA HIS A 207 7.68 -5.74 -1.40
C HIS A 207 7.13 -4.32 -1.31
N ASP A 208 7.18 -3.73 -0.13
CA ASP A 208 6.75 -2.34 0.08
C ASP A 208 7.69 -1.36 -0.62
N GLN A 209 9.01 -1.53 -0.45
CA GLN A 209 10.00 -0.67 -1.08
C GLN A 209 9.90 -0.70 -2.61
N ALA A 210 9.63 -1.87 -3.19
CA ALA A 210 9.45 -2.06 -4.62
C ALA A 210 8.08 -1.61 -5.13
N GLY A 211 7.03 -1.87 -4.35
CA GLY A 211 5.64 -1.75 -4.80
C GLY A 211 5.04 -0.36 -4.65
N ARG A 212 5.43 0.39 -3.61
CA ARG A 212 4.91 1.75 -3.41
C ARG A 212 5.20 2.68 -4.61
N PRO A 213 6.42 2.73 -5.18
CA PRO A 213 6.68 3.53 -6.38
C PRO A 213 5.82 3.14 -7.58
N MET A 214 5.35 1.87 -7.67
CA MET A 214 4.47 1.42 -8.74
C MET A 214 3.10 2.11 -8.69
N LEU A 215 2.64 2.50 -7.51
CA LEU A 215 1.39 3.26 -7.34
C LEU A 215 1.42 4.56 -8.13
N LEU A 216 2.56 5.24 -8.19
CA LEU A 216 2.72 6.53 -8.86
C LEU A 216 2.46 6.47 -10.36
N PHE A 217 2.79 5.34 -11.00
CA PHE A 217 2.48 5.13 -12.42
C PHE A 217 1.27 4.22 -12.66
N GLY A 218 0.44 4.02 -11.62
CA GLY A 218 -0.85 3.32 -11.71
C GLY A 218 -0.72 1.84 -11.99
N SER A 219 0.19 1.17 -11.29
CA SER A 219 0.38 -0.27 -11.26
C SER A 219 0.52 -0.75 -9.81
N GLN A 220 0.63 -2.07 -9.61
CA GLN A 220 0.71 -2.68 -8.30
C GLN A 220 1.72 -3.82 -8.31
N PHE A 221 2.36 -4.08 -7.17
CA PHE A 221 3.40 -5.11 -7.05
C PHE A 221 2.89 -6.53 -7.32
N SER A 222 1.62 -6.80 -7.00
CA SER A 222 0.92 -8.04 -7.35
C SER A 222 0.99 -8.37 -8.84
N GLN A 223 1.11 -7.38 -9.75
CA GLN A 223 1.29 -7.63 -11.17
C GLN A 223 2.56 -8.46 -11.45
N TYR A 224 3.70 -8.07 -10.86
CA TYR A 224 4.95 -8.81 -11.06
C TYR A 224 4.89 -10.20 -10.44
N ARG A 225 4.31 -10.31 -9.25
CA ARG A 225 4.16 -11.58 -8.54
C ARG A 225 3.26 -12.57 -9.28
N VAL A 226 2.09 -12.11 -9.74
CA VAL A 226 1.16 -12.90 -10.54
C VAL A 226 1.81 -13.31 -11.86
N TRP A 227 2.52 -12.38 -12.50
CA TRP A 227 3.22 -12.68 -13.75
C TRP A 227 4.29 -13.75 -13.58
N ASP A 228 5.13 -13.66 -12.56
CA ASP A 228 6.12 -14.69 -12.24
C ASP A 228 5.47 -16.06 -12.03
N GLY A 229 4.33 -16.12 -11.33
CA GLY A 229 3.55 -17.34 -11.14
C GLY A 229 3.03 -17.93 -12.46
N ILE A 230 2.51 -17.11 -13.37
CA ILE A 230 2.08 -17.52 -14.70
C ILE A 230 3.26 -18.05 -15.51
N ARG A 231 4.41 -17.39 -15.46
CA ARG A 231 5.61 -17.82 -16.19
C ARG A 231 6.23 -19.09 -15.59
N ALA A 232 6.16 -19.25 -14.27
CA ALA A 232 6.54 -20.51 -13.62
C ALA A 232 5.62 -21.66 -14.06
N LEU A 233 4.32 -21.42 -14.18
CA LEU A 233 3.39 -22.40 -14.73
C LEU A 233 3.67 -22.69 -16.22
N ASP A 234 4.03 -21.69 -17.03
CA ASP A 234 4.46 -21.91 -18.42
C ASP A 234 5.68 -22.84 -18.47
N TYR A 235 6.66 -22.68 -17.56
CA TYR A 235 7.79 -23.60 -17.46
C TYR A 235 7.35 -25.00 -17.06
N LEU A 236 6.53 -25.15 -16.02
CA LEU A 236 6.05 -26.45 -15.56
C LEU A 236 5.32 -27.19 -16.70
N LEU A 237 4.47 -26.50 -17.44
CA LEU A 237 3.74 -27.07 -18.60
C LEU A 237 4.61 -27.31 -19.85
N SER A 238 5.81 -26.75 -19.93
CA SER A 238 6.76 -27.03 -20.99
C SER A 238 7.45 -28.39 -20.82
N ARG A 239 7.31 -28.99 -19.63
CA ARG A 239 7.86 -30.32 -19.34
C ARG A 239 6.96 -31.40 -19.95
N PRO A 240 7.49 -32.23 -20.84
CA PRO A 240 6.67 -33.25 -21.51
C PRO A 240 6.13 -34.33 -20.54
N GLU A 241 6.74 -34.46 -19.37
CA GLU A 241 6.29 -35.40 -18.34
C GLU A 241 5.06 -34.92 -17.56
N VAL A 242 4.71 -33.64 -17.65
CA VAL A 242 3.59 -33.03 -16.88
C VAL A 242 2.28 -33.20 -17.65
N ASP A 243 1.24 -33.65 -16.96
CA ASP A 243 -0.12 -33.71 -17.50
C ASP A 243 -0.80 -32.33 -17.40
N PRO A 244 -1.08 -31.66 -18.53
CA PRO A 244 -1.67 -30.30 -18.49
C PRO A 244 -3.11 -30.27 -17.95
N GLU A 245 -3.81 -31.41 -17.90
CA GLU A 245 -5.16 -31.51 -17.36
C GLU A 245 -5.16 -31.76 -15.83
N ARG A 246 -4.00 -32.03 -15.24
CA ARG A 246 -3.86 -32.31 -13.82
C ARG A 246 -2.90 -31.32 -13.13
N ILE A 247 -3.24 -30.02 -13.17
CA ILE A 247 -2.43 -28.94 -12.59
C ILE A 247 -3.07 -28.43 -11.31
N GLY A 248 -2.29 -28.45 -10.22
CA GLY A 248 -2.65 -27.85 -8.94
C GLY A 248 -1.82 -26.62 -8.61
N CYS A 249 -2.34 -25.78 -7.72
CA CYS A 249 -1.61 -24.65 -7.14
C CYS A 249 -1.82 -24.65 -5.62
N THR A 250 -0.74 -24.38 -4.87
CA THR A 250 -0.82 -24.21 -3.41
C THR A 250 0.23 -23.24 -2.91
N GLY A 251 -0.06 -22.64 -1.76
CA GLY A 251 0.89 -21.81 -1.03
C GLY A 251 0.33 -21.38 0.32
N GLN A 252 1.20 -20.89 1.17
CA GLN A 252 0.86 -20.47 2.53
C GLN A 252 1.26 -19.01 2.74
N SER A 253 0.47 -18.24 3.54
CA SER A 253 0.72 -16.84 3.84
C SER A 253 0.72 -15.99 2.54
N GLY A 254 1.74 -15.20 2.24
CA GLY A 254 1.88 -14.53 0.94
C GLY A 254 1.77 -15.48 -0.25
N GLY A 255 2.21 -16.74 -0.11
CA GLY A 255 1.98 -17.79 -1.11
C GLY A 255 0.50 -18.20 -1.23
N GLY A 256 -0.25 -18.19 -0.13
CA GLY A 256 -1.70 -18.37 -0.13
C GLY A 256 -2.39 -17.24 -0.89
N THR A 257 -2.03 -15.97 -0.61
CA THR A 257 -2.49 -14.80 -1.37
C THR A 257 -2.21 -14.95 -2.86
N MET A 258 -0.99 -15.38 -3.22
CA MET A 258 -0.63 -15.61 -4.61
C MET A 258 -1.44 -16.76 -5.24
N THR A 259 -1.73 -17.82 -4.46
CA THR A 259 -2.63 -18.90 -4.89
C THR A 259 -4.03 -18.36 -5.19
N MET A 260 -4.57 -17.44 -4.38
CA MET A 260 -5.87 -16.78 -4.64
C MET A 260 -5.85 -16.02 -5.97
N TYR A 261 -4.82 -15.19 -6.23
CA TYR A 261 -4.69 -14.47 -7.50
C TYR A 261 -4.58 -15.41 -8.70
N LEU A 262 -3.73 -16.42 -8.61
CA LEU A 262 -3.53 -17.38 -9.70
C LEU A 262 -4.78 -18.24 -9.94
N ALA A 263 -5.49 -18.66 -8.89
CA ALA A 263 -6.76 -19.34 -9.03
C ALA A 263 -7.80 -18.50 -9.79
N ALA A 264 -7.87 -17.20 -9.49
CA ALA A 264 -8.78 -16.29 -10.19
C ALA A 264 -8.39 -16.06 -11.65
N LEU A 265 -7.09 -15.87 -11.94
CA LEU A 265 -6.61 -15.28 -13.19
C LEU A 265 -6.00 -16.29 -14.18
N GLU A 266 -5.61 -17.49 -13.72
CA GLU A 266 -4.92 -18.49 -14.55
C GLU A 266 -5.80 -19.72 -14.78
N PRO A 267 -6.45 -19.83 -15.95
CA PRO A 267 -7.45 -20.87 -16.20
C PRO A 267 -6.88 -22.30 -16.30
N ARG A 268 -5.56 -22.45 -16.52
CA ARG A 268 -4.90 -23.76 -16.60
C ARG A 268 -4.78 -24.47 -15.26
N ILE A 269 -4.88 -23.75 -14.13
CA ILE A 269 -4.96 -24.37 -12.81
C ILE A 269 -6.32 -25.06 -12.67
N LYS A 270 -6.30 -26.34 -12.29
CA LYS A 270 -7.48 -27.21 -12.18
C LYS A 270 -7.93 -27.40 -10.72
N VAL A 271 -6.98 -27.38 -9.78
CA VAL A 271 -7.22 -27.54 -8.34
C VAL A 271 -6.41 -26.48 -7.57
N ALA A 272 -7.02 -25.84 -6.60
CA ALA A 272 -6.34 -24.87 -5.73
C ALA A 272 -6.46 -25.27 -4.26
N VAL A 273 -5.35 -25.12 -3.53
CA VAL A 273 -5.29 -25.23 -2.06
C VAL A 273 -4.65 -23.96 -1.53
N GLU A 274 -5.46 -23.05 -1.06
CA GLU A 274 -5.00 -21.82 -0.41
C GLU A 274 -4.82 -22.08 1.08
N SER A 275 -3.70 -21.67 1.67
CA SER A 275 -3.43 -21.79 3.10
C SER A 275 -3.00 -20.46 3.70
N ASP A 276 -3.75 -19.99 4.69
CA ASP A 276 -3.45 -18.78 5.46
C ASP A 276 -3.09 -17.57 4.56
N GLY A 277 -3.78 -17.36 3.47
CA GLY A 277 -3.46 -16.39 2.43
C GLY A 277 -4.06 -15.00 2.63
N ASN A 278 -4.29 -14.57 3.86
CA ASN A 278 -4.98 -13.33 4.16
C ASN A 278 -6.42 -13.33 3.61
N SER A 279 -7.11 -14.46 3.82
CA SER A 279 -8.43 -14.74 3.28
C SER A 279 -9.56 -14.19 4.16
N GLU A 280 -9.47 -12.91 4.54
CA GLU A 280 -10.60 -12.12 5.01
C GLU A 280 -10.85 -10.94 4.08
N ASN A 281 -12.11 -10.53 3.94
CA ASN A 281 -12.45 -9.34 3.18
C ASN A 281 -11.93 -8.08 3.89
N VAL A 282 -11.34 -7.15 3.15
CA VAL A 282 -10.86 -5.85 3.66
C VAL A 282 -12.02 -5.05 4.26
N ALA A 283 -13.20 -5.15 3.66
CA ALA A 283 -14.45 -4.57 4.16
C ALA A 283 -15.34 -5.62 4.83
N GLY A 284 -14.78 -6.64 5.49
CA GLY A 284 -15.54 -7.71 6.14
C GLY A 284 -16.37 -7.22 7.34
N PRO A 285 -17.47 -7.93 7.68
CA PRO A 285 -18.35 -7.52 8.77
C PRO A 285 -17.71 -7.64 10.16
N SER A 286 -16.68 -8.45 10.28
CA SER A 286 -15.95 -8.65 11.54
C SER A 286 -14.84 -7.62 11.78
N TYR A 287 -14.72 -6.65 10.91
CA TYR A 287 -13.67 -5.62 11.00
C TYR A 287 -14.10 -4.45 11.90
N ASP A 288 -13.37 -4.25 13.01
CA ASP A 288 -13.47 -3.07 13.87
C ASP A 288 -12.52 -1.95 13.42
N ALA A 289 -11.51 -2.29 12.64
CA ALA A 289 -10.48 -1.39 12.13
C ALA A 289 -10.25 -1.66 10.64
N PRO A 290 -9.58 -0.73 9.91
CA PRO A 290 -9.19 -0.97 8.53
C PRO A 290 -8.44 -2.27 8.37
N GLY A 291 -8.78 -3.04 7.34
CA GLY A 291 -8.25 -4.36 7.07
C GLY A 291 -6.74 -4.51 7.21
N ALA A 292 -6.29 -5.72 7.50
CA ALA A 292 -4.87 -6.05 7.54
C ALA A 292 -4.27 -5.86 6.17
N VAL A 293 -3.46 -4.84 6.04
CA VAL A 293 -2.89 -4.48 4.75
C VAL A 293 -1.53 -3.86 5.02
N ASP A 294 -0.57 -4.72 5.16
CA ASP A 294 0.79 -4.39 5.53
C ASP A 294 1.82 -4.68 4.42
N ASP A 295 1.35 -5.16 3.25
CA ASP A 295 2.20 -5.58 2.15
C ASP A 295 1.62 -5.11 0.80
N ALA A 296 2.46 -4.55 -0.04
CA ALA A 296 2.09 -4.04 -1.36
C ALA A 296 1.53 -5.11 -2.32
N GLU A 297 1.86 -6.40 -2.12
CA GLU A 297 1.33 -7.49 -2.95
C GLU A 297 -0.10 -7.89 -2.59
N GLN A 298 -0.54 -7.61 -1.35
CA GLN A 298 -1.79 -8.11 -0.80
C GLN A 298 -2.97 -7.16 -1.00
N ASN A 299 -2.73 -5.98 -1.55
CA ASN A 299 -3.74 -4.93 -1.69
C ASN A 299 -4.11 -4.71 -3.16
N MET A 300 -5.42 -4.57 -3.40
CA MET A 300 -5.95 -4.21 -4.72
C MET A 300 -6.47 -2.77 -4.69
N VAL A 301 -5.63 -1.82 -5.13
CA VAL A 301 -6.00 -0.38 -5.16
C VAL A 301 -7.27 -0.18 -5.99
N GLY A 302 -8.27 0.48 -5.39
CA GLY A 302 -9.53 0.78 -6.05
C GLY A 302 -10.50 -0.41 -6.18
N SER A 303 -10.27 -1.52 -5.48
CA SER A 303 -11.13 -2.71 -5.62
C SER A 303 -12.52 -2.55 -5.00
N LEU A 304 -12.61 -1.89 -3.85
CA LEU A 304 -13.87 -1.77 -3.13
C LEU A 304 -14.92 -0.92 -3.86
N PRO A 305 -14.60 0.21 -4.54
CA PRO A 305 -15.54 0.91 -5.42
C PRO A 305 -16.09 0.05 -6.55
N GLU A 306 -15.29 -0.90 -7.07
CA GLU A 306 -15.70 -1.85 -8.13
C GLU A 306 -16.56 -3.00 -7.59
N GLY A 307 -16.79 -3.04 -6.28
CA GLY A 307 -17.51 -4.13 -5.61
C GLY A 307 -16.72 -5.43 -5.55
N ILE A 308 -15.38 -5.35 -5.54
CA ILE A 308 -14.45 -6.49 -5.46
C ILE A 308 -13.70 -6.44 -4.13
N ASP A 309 -13.66 -7.57 -3.41
CA ASP A 309 -12.86 -7.75 -2.23
C ASP A 309 -12.10 -9.09 -2.32
N ARG A 310 -11.27 -9.42 -1.35
CA ARG A 310 -10.37 -10.60 -1.41
C ARG A 310 -11.11 -11.92 -1.64
N GLY A 311 -12.28 -12.10 -1.02
CA GLY A 311 -13.11 -13.30 -1.21
C GLY A 311 -13.54 -13.54 -2.67
N ASP A 312 -13.60 -12.46 -3.47
CA ASP A 312 -13.92 -12.59 -4.90
C ASP A 312 -12.84 -13.34 -5.69
N LEU A 313 -11.56 -13.28 -5.26
CA LEU A 313 -10.49 -14.07 -5.90
C LEU A 313 -10.77 -15.57 -5.78
N LEU A 314 -11.24 -16.04 -4.62
CA LEU A 314 -11.62 -17.43 -4.38
C LEU A 314 -12.92 -17.80 -5.10
N LEU A 315 -13.91 -16.90 -5.10
CA LEU A 315 -15.16 -17.08 -5.83
C LEU A 315 -14.91 -17.25 -7.34
N ALA A 316 -13.96 -16.53 -7.89
CA ALA A 316 -13.62 -16.60 -9.33
C ALA A 316 -13.06 -17.97 -9.76
N PHE A 317 -12.67 -18.83 -8.82
CA PHE A 317 -12.22 -20.20 -9.15
C PHE A 317 -13.36 -21.21 -9.37
N ALA A 318 -14.58 -20.87 -8.94
CA ALA A 318 -15.73 -21.74 -9.14
C ALA A 318 -15.96 -22.09 -10.63
N PRO A 319 -16.36 -23.35 -10.95
CA PRO A 319 -16.67 -24.48 -10.06
C PRO A 319 -15.52 -25.49 -9.89
N LYS A 320 -14.26 -25.06 -10.00
CA LYS A 320 -13.10 -25.95 -9.87
C LYS A 320 -12.82 -26.29 -8.40
N PRO A 321 -12.18 -27.44 -8.11
CA PRO A 321 -11.90 -27.85 -6.73
C PRO A 321 -11.03 -26.86 -5.96
N LEU A 322 -11.55 -26.30 -4.88
CA LEU A 322 -10.94 -25.31 -3.99
C LEU A 322 -10.96 -25.79 -2.53
N LEU A 323 -9.79 -25.81 -1.91
CA LEU A 323 -9.67 -26.00 -0.47
C LEU A 323 -9.11 -24.71 0.16
N ILE A 324 -9.80 -24.19 1.17
CA ILE A 324 -9.36 -23.04 1.97
C ILE A 324 -8.88 -23.58 3.31
N LEU A 325 -7.63 -23.31 3.63
CA LEU A 325 -6.99 -23.70 4.89
C LEU A 325 -6.68 -22.46 5.72
N TYR A 326 -6.95 -22.49 7.01
CA TYR A 326 -6.63 -21.39 7.90
C TYR A 326 -6.21 -21.88 9.29
N SER A 327 -5.47 -21.06 10.02
CA SER A 327 -4.98 -21.31 11.35
C SER A 327 -5.88 -20.65 12.38
N ARG A 328 -6.65 -21.45 13.16
CA ARG A 328 -7.61 -20.94 14.16
C ARG A 328 -6.95 -20.15 15.29
N SER A 329 -5.67 -20.41 15.54
CA SER A 329 -4.91 -19.72 16.59
C SER A 329 -4.20 -18.45 16.07
N ASP A 330 -4.45 -18.02 14.84
CA ASP A 330 -3.81 -16.84 14.23
C ASP A 330 -4.53 -15.52 14.52
N ALA A 331 -5.68 -15.53 15.17
CA ALA A 331 -6.47 -14.34 15.43
C ALA A 331 -5.64 -13.23 16.12
N GLY A 332 -5.29 -12.20 15.36
CA GLY A 332 -4.51 -11.05 15.83
C GLY A 332 -3.03 -11.31 16.07
N LEU A 333 -2.47 -12.45 15.67
CA LEU A 333 -1.03 -12.74 15.78
C LEU A 333 -0.27 -12.32 14.52
N THR A 334 -0.66 -12.84 13.36
CA THR A 334 -0.03 -12.54 12.06
C THR A 334 -0.92 -11.61 11.23
N TYR A 335 -2.20 -11.91 11.17
CA TYR A 335 -3.21 -11.14 10.46
C TYR A 335 -4.10 -10.33 11.41
N SER A 336 -5.24 -9.84 10.93
CA SER A 336 -6.16 -9.08 11.76
C SER A 336 -6.81 -9.93 12.86
N PRO A 337 -7.31 -9.33 13.93
CA PRO A 337 -8.14 -10.03 14.91
C PRO A 337 -9.40 -10.67 14.30
N ALA A 338 -9.85 -10.14 13.14
CA ALA A 338 -11.01 -10.65 12.40
C ALA A 338 -10.68 -11.81 11.47
N TYR A 339 -9.40 -12.19 11.30
CA TYR A 339 -8.94 -13.15 10.28
C TYR A 339 -9.72 -14.46 10.30
N VAL A 340 -9.81 -15.12 11.45
CA VAL A 340 -10.47 -16.44 11.59
C VAL A 340 -11.92 -16.36 11.15
N LYS A 341 -12.67 -15.41 11.72
CA LYS A 341 -14.08 -15.22 11.41
C LYS A 341 -14.29 -14.70 9.98
N GLY A 342 -13.43 -13.82 9.51
CA GLY A 342 -13.46 -13.29 8.15
C GLY A 342 -13.23 -14.37 7.09
N THR A 343 -12.34 -15.34 7.35
CA THR A 343 -12.14 -16.49 6.47
C THR A 343 -13.39 -17.39 6.42
N GLU A 344 -14.04 -17.63 7.57
CA GLU A 344 -15.30 -18.38 7.62
C GLU A 344 -16.43 -17.67 6.86
N GLU A 345 -16.51 -16.34 6.95
CA GLU A 345 -17.47 -15.52 6.20
C GLU A 345 -17.23 -15.62 4.68
N ILE A 346 -15.98 -15.50 4.23
CA ILE A 346 -15.62 -15.69 2.80
C ILE A 346 -16.00 -17.10 2.32
N TYR A 347 -15.73 -18.13 3.12
CA TYR A 347 -16.11 -19.49 2.74
C TYR A 347 -17.61 -19.61 2.48
N GLN A 348 -18.46 -19.00 3.34
CA GLN A 348 -19.91 -19.01 3.13
C GLN A 348 -20.32 -18.33 1.82
N GLU A 349 -19.71 -17.19 1.48
CA GLU A 349 -19.96 -16.50 0.22
C GLU A 349 -19.56 -17.35 -0.99
N VAL A 350 -18.37 -17.95 -0.95
CA VAL A 350 -17.83 -18.82 -2.01
C VAL A 350 -18.69 -20.09 -2.14
N GLN A 351 -19.03 -20.74 -1.02
CA GLN A 351 -19.87 -21.93 -1.00
C GLN A 351 -21.25 -21.69 -1.65
N ALA A 352 -21.84 -20.52 -1.40
CA ALA A 352 -23.10 -20.15 -2.03
C ALA A 352 -23.01 -20.12 -3.55
N ALA A 353 -21.92 -19.58 -4.12
CA ALA A 353 -21.66 -19.58 -5.55
C ALA A 353 -21.47 -21.02 -6.09
N TYR A 354 -20.69 -21.86 -5.39
CA TYR A 354 -20.51 -23.27 -5.78
C TYR A 354 -21.84 -24.05 -5.76
N LYS A 355 -22.70 -23.77 -4.80
CA LYS A 355 -24.04 -24.39 -4.74
C LYS A 355 -24.88 -24.01 -5.95
N LEU A 356 -24.89 -22.75 -6.38
CA LEU A 356 -25.62 -22.30 -7.57
C LEU A 356 -25.08 -22.95 -8.86
N MET A 357 -23.80 -23.37 -8.86
CA MET A 357 -23.17 -24.08 -9.99
C MET A 357 -23.26 -25.61 -9.88
N GLY A 358 -23.95 -26.15 -8.88
CA GLY A 358 -24.07 -27.61 -8.68
C GLY A 358 -22.77 -28.32 -8.33
N ALA A 359 -21.82 -27.62 -7.68
CA ALA A 359 -20.47 -28.09 -7.41
C ALA A 359 -20.05 -27.96 -5.92
N THR A 360 -20.99 -28.11 -5.01
CA THR A 360 -20.77 -27.91 -3.55
C THR A 360 -19.67 -28.80 -2.99
N GLU A 361 -19.50 -30.01 -3.51
CA GLU A 361 -18.47 -30.98 -3.12
C GLU A 361 -17.05 -30.57 -3.53
N LYS A 362 -16.94 -29.55 -4.39
CA LYS A 362 -15.66 -29.02 -4.91
C LYS A 362 -15.14 -27.82 -4.13
N VAL A 363 -15.80 -27.41 -3.04
CA VAL A 363 -15.28 -26.39 -2.14
C VAL A 363 -15.29 -26.89 -0.71
N SER A 364 -14.20 -26.66 0.02
CA SER A 364 -14.07 -27.07 1.43
C SER A 364 -13.28 -26.06 2.24
N LEU A 365 -13.57 -26.00 3.54
CA LEU A 365 -12.85 -25.18 4.52
C LEU A 365 -12.29 -26.09 5.60
N PHE A 366 -11.04 -25.87 6.00
CA PHE A 366 -10.45 -26.56 7.15
C PHE A 366 -9.64 -25.60 8.02
N GLY A 367 -9.96 -25.56 9.32
CA GLY A 367 -9.26 -24.76 10.32
C GLY A 367 -8.30 -25.60 11.16
N SER A 368 -6.99 -25.37 10.98
CA SER A 368 -5.94 -25.97 11.78
C SER A 368 -5.97 -25.42 13.23
N PRO A 369 -5.75 -26.27 14.25
CA PRO A 369 -5.60 -25.78 15.64
C PRO A 369 -4.25 -25.11 15.91
N LEU A 370 -3.29 -25.17 14.97
CA LEU A 370 -1.96 -24.59 15.10
C LEU A 370 -1.97 -23.08 14.76
N PRO A 371 -0.96 -22.33 15.22
CA PRO A 371 -0.76 -20.95 14.78
C PRO A 371 -0.32 -20.88 13.31
N HIS A 372 -0.17 -19.67 12.79
CA HIS A 372 0.16 -19.35 11.39
C HIS A 372 1.35 -20.17 10.86
N ASN A 373 1.05 -21.20 10.10
CA ASN A 373 2.05 -22.07 9.45
C ASN A 373 1.39 -23.03 8.46
N TYR A 374 2.10 -23.43 7.42
CA TYR A 374 1.74 -24.60 6.61
C TYR A 374 2.07 -25.88 7.41
N GLY A 375 1.44 -25.98 8.60
CA GLY A 375 1.71 -27.03 9.58
C GLY A 375 1.14 -28.38 9.17
N PHE A 376 1.45 -29.42 9.95
CA PHE A 376 1.06 -30.81 9.67
C PHE A 376 -0.41 -31.00 9.31
N PHE A 377 -1.33 -30.34 10.04
CA PHE A 377 -2.77 -30.51 9.78
C PHE A 377 -3.16 -29.90 8.44
N ASN A 378 -2.70 -28.70 8.12
CA ASN A 378 -2.97 -28.05 6.84
C ASN A 378 -2.36 -28.84 5.67
N ARG A 379 -1.12 -29.31 5.81
CA ARG A 379 -0.45 -30.13 4.79
C ARG A 379 -1.18 -31.43 4.51
N ARG A 380 -1.65 -32.12 5.58
CA ARG A 380 -2.40 -33.38 5.47
C ARG A 380 -3.70 -33.19 4.66
N GLU A 381 -4.45 -32.12 4.93
CA GLU A 381 -5.67 -31.82 4.18
C GLU A 381 -5.36 -31.41 2.73
N ALA A 382 -4.26 -30.67 2.49
CA ALA A 382 -3.81 -30.35 1.13
C ALA A 382 -3.48 -31.62 0.35
N TYR A 383 -2.74 -32.58 0.92
CA TYR A 383 -2.43 -33.86 0.26
C TYR A 383 -3.69 -34.65 -0.05
N ARG A 384 -4.65 -34.74 0.89
CA ARG A 384 -5.92 -35.40 0.68
C ARG A 384 -6.69 -34.78 -0.48
N TRP A 385 -6.72 -33.43 -0.54
CA TRP A 385 -7.42 -32.69 -1.58
C TRP A 385 -6.80 -32.91 -2.96
N PHE A 386 -5.49 -32.82 -3.09
CA PHE A 386 -4.79 -33.10 -4.34
C PHE A 386 -4.95 -34.56 -4.78
N ASN A 387 -4.84 -35.51 -3.86
CA ASN A 387 -5.04 -36.93 -4.18
C ASN A 387 -6.43 -37.19 -4.76
N ARG A 388 -7.46 -36.60 -4.15
CA ARG A 388 -8.85 -36.74 -4.62
C ARG A 388 -9.08 -36.18 -6.02
N TRP A 389 -8.47 -35.04 -6.36
CA TRP A 389 -8.82 -34.31 -7.57
C TRP A 389 -7.80 -34.39 -8.71
N LEU A 390 -6.53 -34.67 -8.41
CA LEU A 390 -5.45 -34.75 -9.41
C LEU A 390 -4.71 -36.09 -9.40
N GLY A 391 -4.62 -36.71 -8.24
CA GLY A 391 -3.87 -37.93 -8.05
C GLY A 391 -4.75 -39.17 -7.87
N ARG A 392 -4.44 -39.91 -6.83
CA ARG A 392 -5.17 -41.11 -6.40
C ARG A 392 -5.32 -41.10 -4.89
N GLU A 393 -6.49 -41.48 -4.39
CA GLU A 393 -6.77 -41.49 -2.95
C GLU A 393 -5.85 -42.44 -2.18
N GLU A 394 -5.46 -43.57 -2.80
CA GLU A 394 -4.53 -44.54 -2.23
C GLU A 394 -3.11 -44.01 -2.00
N TRP A 395 -2.76 -42.84 -2.52
CA TRP A 395 -1.44 -42.23 -2.23
C TRP A 395 -1.28 -41.77 -0.77
N GLY A 396 -2.37 -41.78 0.01
CA GLY A 396 -2.37 -41.45 1.44
C GLY A 396 -1.96 -39.99 1.75
N THR A 397 -1.91 -39.69 3.04
CA THR A 397 -1.53 -38.35 3.53
C THR A 397 -0.33 -38.35 4.45
N GLU A 398 0.30 -39.50 4.65
CA GLU A 398 1.45 -39.69 5.53
C GLU A 398 2.65 -38.94 4.98
N GLU A 399 3.44 -38.38 5.88
CA GLU A 399 4.69 -37.71 5.59
C GLU A 399 5.86 -38.63 5.96
N ALA A 400 6.81 -38.77 5.05
CA ALA A 400 8.07 -39.45 5.34
C ALA A 400 9.01 -38.53 6.15
N GLU A 401 10.09 -39.09 6.63
CA GLU A 401 11.17 -38.29 7.24
C GLU A 401 11.67 -37.22 6.27
N PHE A 402 11.95 -36.04 6.82
CA PHE A 402 12.39 -34.89 6.05
C PHE A 402 13.84 -35.07 5.55
N ASP A 403 14.03 -34.99 4.25
CA ASP A 403 15.36 -34.93 3.64
C ASP A 403 15.97 -33.55 3.83
N LYS A 404 16.87 -33.42 4.81
CA LYS A 404 17.57 -32.15 5.04
C LYS A 404 18.46 -31.78 3.86
N SER A 405 18.35 -30.55 3.40
CA SER A 405 19.29 -29.92 2.49
C SER A 405 20.36 -29.16 3.29
N VAL A 406 21.61 -29.19 2.85
CA VAL A 406 22.64 -28.34 3.44
C VAL A 406 22.48 -26.90 2.97
N PRO A 407 22.96 -25.90 3.74
CA PRO A 407 22.89 -24.51 3.32
C PRO A 407 23.44 -24.29 1.90
N GLY A 408 22.68 -23.60 1.05
CA GLY A 408 23.06 -23.33 -0.33
C GLY A 408 22.88 -24.48 -1.34
N GLU A 409 22.57 -25.71 -0.89
CA GLU A 409 22.39 -26.85 -1.80
C GLU A 409 21.29 -26.61 -2.85
N LEU A 410 20.22 -25.93 -2.44
CA LEU A 410 19.06 -25.63 -3.29
C LEU A 410 19.24 -24.35 -4.14
N ASN A 411 20.36 -23.63 -3.96
CA ASN A 411 20.62 -22.41 -4.72
C ASN A 411 20.88 -22.73 -6.20
N CYS A 412 20.28 -21.95 -7.07
CA CYS A 412 20.45 -21.99 -8.51
C CYS A 412 21.65 -21.15 -8.98
N THR A 413 22.07 -20.18 -8.18
CA THR A 413 23.13 -19.22 -8.49
C THR A 413 24.38 -19.46 -7.63
N SER A 414 25.52 -18.99 -8.09
CA SER A 414 26.81 -19.21 -7.42
C SER A 414 26.98 -18.42 -6.13
N THR A 415 26.39 -17.23 -6.05
CA THR A 415 26.48 -16.35 -4.86
C THR A 415 25.28 -16.51 -3.92
N GLY A 416 24.25 -17.27 -4.32
CA GLY A 416 22.97 -17.31 -3.63
C GLY A 416 22.06 -16.11 -3.93
N GLN A 417 22.46 -15.23 -4.88
CA GLN A 417 21.67 -14.08 -5.29
C GLN A 417 21.73 -13.89 -6.81
N VAL A 418 20.56 -13.64 -7.43
CA VAL A 418 20.44 -13.41 -8.89
C VAL A 418 21.23 -12.18 -9.31
N LEU A 419 21.04 -11.05 -8.65
CA LEU A 419 21.64 -9.77 -9.04
C LEU A 419 23.18 -9.81 -9.01
N THR A 420 23.77 -10.51 -8.07
CA THR A 420 25.25 -10.61 -7.95
C THR A 420 25.86 -11.74 -8.77
N SER A 421 25.07 -12.78 -9.15
CA SER A 421 25.56 -13.92 -9.94
C SER A 421 25.33 -13.77 -11.43
N LEU A 422 24.16 -13.27 -11.82
CA LEU A 422 23.68 -13.25 -13.19
C LEU A 422 23.52 -11.80 -13.72
N GLY A 423 23.47 -10.82 -12.81
CA GLY A 423 23.01 -9.47 -13.14
C GLY A 423 21.54 -9.49 -13.49
N GLY A 424 21.19 -8.80 -14.56
CA GLY A 424 19.81 -8.67 -15.01
C GLY A 424 19.14 -7.41 -14.46
N ARG A 425 17.82 -7.36 -14.55
CA ARG A 425 17.03 -6.19 -14.17
C ARG A 425 16.53 -6.31 -12.74
N SER A 426 16.87 -5.33 -11.90
CA SER A 426 16.25 -5.16 -10.60
C SER A 426 14.83 -4.61 -10.75
N VAL A 427 14.04 -4.67 -9.67
CA VAL A 427 12.69 -4.08 -9.64
C VAL A 427 12.73 -2.56 -9.89
N VAL A 428 13.77 -1.86 -9.42
CA VAL A 428 13.96 -0.43 -9.68
C VAL A 428 14.16 -0.16 -11.17
N THR A 429 15.02 -0.96 -11.83
CA THR A 429 15.23 -0.83 -13.28
C THR A 429 13.98 -1.20 -14.09
N LEU A 430 13.17 -2.16 -13.60
CA LEU A 430 11.87 -2.48 -14.20
C LEU A 430 10.89 -1.30 -14.07
N ASN A 431 10.76 -0.74 -12.88
CA ASN A 431 9.87 0.39 -12.61
C ASN A 431 10.28 1.62 -13.43
N THR A 432 11.58 1.95 -13.45
CA THR A 432 12.14 3.04 -14.27
C THR A 432 11.89 2.80 -15.76
N GLY A 433 12.08 1.56 -16.24
CA GLY A 433 11.80 1.19 -17.62
C GLY A 433 10.32 1.41 -17.99
N ARG A 434 9.41 1.01 -17.13
CA ARG A 434 7.96 1.23 -17.32
C ARG A 434 7.60 2.71 -17.28
N LEU A 435 8.19 3.46 -16.35
CA LEU A 435 7.99 4.91 -16.28
C LEU A 435 8.36 5.60 -17.60
N ARG A 436 9.44 5.17 -18.26
CA ARG A 436 9.87 5.71 -19.56
C ARG A 436 8.93 5.38 -20.71
N THR A 437 8.14 4.32 -20.60
CA THR A 437 7.12 3.93 -21.61
C THR A 437 5.81 4.71 -21.46
N LEU A 438 5.60 5.42 -20.35
CA LEU A 438 4.46 6.30 -20.23
C LEU A 438 4.56 7.40 -21.28
N ALA A 439 3.42 7.78 -21.85
CA ALA A 439 3.37 8.91 -22.76
C ALA A 439 4.04 10.14 -22.07
N PRO A 440 4.81 10.94 -22.81
CA PRO A 440 5.35 12.16 -22.25
C PRO A 440 4.20 12.97 -21.64
N VAL A 441 4.43 13.45 -20.42
CA VAL A 441 3.52 14.42 -19.81
C VAL A 441 3.31 15.53 -20.84
N ASN A 442 2.06 15.80 -21.19
CA ASN A 442 1.71 16.88 -22.11
C ASN A 442 2.08 18.21 -21.47
N SER A 443 3.36 18.59 -21.56
CA SER A 443 3.82 19.91 -21.16
C SER A 443 3.02 20.95 -21.95
N PRO A 444 2.64 22.08 -21.34
CA PRO A 444 1.90 23.12 -22.04
C PRO A 444 2.73 23.63 -23.23
N GLY A 445 2.05 24.10 -24.27
CA GLY A 445 2.69 24.83 -25.36
C GLY A 445 3.36 26.13 -24.88
N ALA A 446 3.90 26.93 -25.81
CA ALA A 446 4.87 27.98 -25.51
C ALA A 446 4.28 29.36 -25.09
N GLY A 447 3.07 29.42 -24.50
CA GLY A 447 2.48 30.70 -24.12
C GLY A 447 1.63 30.69 -22.85
N PRO A 448 1.30 31.88 -22.27
CA PRO A 448 0.52 32.00 -21.04
C PRO A 448 -0.87 31.34 -21.14
N ALA A 449 -1.50 31.39 -22.31
CA ALA A 449 -2.80 30.75 -22.56
C ALA A 449 -2.70 29.23 -22.45
N ASP A 450 -1.58 28.63 -22.86
CA ASP A 450 -1.33 27.19 -22.79
C ASP A 450 -1.12 26.74 -21.35
N VAL A 451 -0.39 27.53 -20.53
CA VAL A 451 -0.22 27.28 -19.09
C VAL A 451 -1.58 27.28 -18.38
N LYS A 452 -2.44 28.27 -18.69
CA LYS A 452 -3.80 28.35 -18.12
C LYS A 452 -4.68 27.18 -18.57
N ALA A 453 -4.57 26.77 -19.83
CA ALA A 453 -5.29 25.61 -20.35
C ALA A 453 -4.81 24.30 -19.70
N PHE A 454 -3.50 24.13 -19.52
CA PHE A 454 -2.92 23.01 -18.80
C PHE A 454 -3.46 22.95 -17.36
N ARG A 455 -3.43 24.09 -16.64
CA ARG A 455 -3.95 24.15 -15.26
C ARG A 455 -5.41 23.69 -15.16
N ARG A 456 -6.28 24.13 -16.08
CA ARG A 456 -7.69 23.70 -16.08
C ARG A 456 -7.83 22.19 -16.27
N ARG A 457 -7.03 21.59 -17.17
CA ARG A 457 -7.00 20.13 -17.33
C ARG A 457 -6.49 19.44 -16.07
N ALA A 458 -5.38 19.93 -15.50
CA ALA A 458 -4.80 19.39 -14.26
C ALA A 458 -5.80 19.47 -13.09
N GLN A 459 -6.57 20.55 -12.95
CA GLN A 459 -7.63 20.67 -11.94
C GLN A 459 -8.69 19.56 -12.07
N GLY A 460 -9.14 19.24 -13.29
CA GLY A 460 -10.11 18.17 -13.54
C GLY A 460 -9.53 16.80 -13.14
N THR A 461 -8.35 16.48 -13.68
CA THR A 461 -7.65 15.22 -13.39
C THR A 461 -7.31 15.06 -11.89
N LEU A 462 -6.83 16.13 -11.24
CA LEU A 462 -6.54 16.09 -9.80
C LEU A 462 -7.79 15.83 -8.96
N ARG A 463 -8.93 16.42 -9.29
CA ARG A 463 -10.19 16.16 -8.57
C ARG A 463 -10.57 14.69 -8.61
N GLU A 464 -10.36 14.03 -9.74
CA GLU A 464 -10.61 12.60 -9.92
C GLU A 464 -9.59 11.75 -9.14
N LEU A 465 -8.28 11.98 -9.35
CA LEU A 465 -7.21 11.21 -8.70
C LEU A 465 -7.26 11.33 -7.17
N LEU A 466 -7.54 12.52 -6.66
CA LEU A 466 -7.68 12.80 -5.22
C LEU A 466 -9.03 12.35 -4.65
N ALA A 467 -9.97 11.93 -5.50
CA ALA A 467 -11.33 11.55 -5.13
C ALA A 467 -12.03 12.59 -4.24
N LEU A 468 -11.90 13.87 -4.60
CA LEU A 468 -12.40 14.99 -3.79
C LEU A 468 -13.92 14.99 -3.68
N PRO A 469 -14.49 15.25 -2.49
CA PRO A 469 -15.92 15.43 -2.30
C PRO A 469 -16.45 16.69 -3.01
N ASN A 470 -17.77 16.83 -3.04
CA ASN A 470 -18.39 18.07 -3.47
C ASN A 470 -18.39 19.09 -2.31
N ARG A 471 -18.02 20.36 -2.58
CA ARG A 471 -17.93 21.46 -1.59
C ARG A 471 -19.26 21.91 -0.95
N LYS A 472 -20.36 21.20 -1.12
CA LYS A 472 -21.66 21.54 -0.54
C LYS A 472 -21.83 21.19 0.94
N ILE A 473 -20.79 20.63 1.59
CA ILE A 473 -20.83 20.28 3.02
C ILE A 473 -20.69 21.57 3.83
N PRO A 474 -21.61 21.90 4.77
CA PRO A 474 -21.47 23.03 5.67
C PRO A 474 -20.19 22.94 6.52
N LEU A 475 -19.56 24.07 6.79
CA LEU A 475 -18.35 24.10 7.64
C LEU A 475 -18.64 23.81 9.11
N ASN A 476 -19.80 24.24 9.60
CA ASN A 476 -20.19 24.15 11.02
C ASN A 476 -19.04 24.53 11.96
N SER A 477 -18.30 25.58 11.58
CA SER A 477 -17.12 26.02 12.34
C SER A 477 -17.47 26.54 13.71
N ARG A 478 -16.66 26.20 14.73
CA ARG A 478 -16.84 26.66 16.11
C ARG A 478 -15.51 27.11 16.68
N ILE A 479 -15.54 28.17 17.48
CA ILE A 479 -14.43 28.59 18.33
C ILE A 479 -14.57 27.81 19.64
N LEU A 480 -13.56 27.03 19.98
CA LEU A 480 -13.53 26.23 21.21
C LEU A 480 -12.98 27.04 22.40
N SER A 481 -11.95 27.84 22.15
CA SER A 481 -11.37 28.73 23.14
C SER A 481 -10.78 29.98 22.49
N SER A 482 -10.71 31.07 23.21
CA SER A 482 -10.03 32.32 22.82
C SER A 482 -9.17 32.81 23.94
N ASN A 483 -7.88 33.03 23.68
CA ASN A 483 -6.90 33.44 24.67
C ASN A 483 -5.98 34.53 24.11
N ILE A 484 -5.33 35.27 24.98
CA ILE A 484 -4.23 36.17 24.63
C ILE A 484 -2.94 35.59 25.21
N TRP A 485 -1.99 35.29 24.32
CA TRP A 485 -0.70 34.77 24.68
C TRP A 485 0.34 35.86 24.66
N GLN A 486 1.17 35.94 25.72
CA GLN A 486 2.23 36.92 25.90
C GLN A 486 1.80 38.41 25.76
N ASN A 487 0.50 38.73 25.95
CA ASN A 487 -0.12 40.04 25.81
C ASN A 487 -0.12 40.64 24.37
N ASP A 488 0.40 39.96 23.37
CA ASP A 488 0.54 40.50 22.02
C ASP A 488 -0.07 39.61 20.92
N ILE A 489 -0.37 38.31 21.22
CA ILE A 489 -0.93 37.38 20.28
C ILE A 489 -2.31 36.88 20.76
N ALA A 490 -3.35 37.13 19.98
CA ALA A 490 -4.66 36.54 20.19
C ALA A 490 -4.74 35.18 19.48
N ILE A 491 -5.18 34.14 20.18
CA ILE A 491 -5.29 32.76 19.68
C ILE A 491 -6.73 32.31 19.83
N ASP A 492 -7.36 31.95 18.73
CA ASP A 492 -8.63 31.22 18.71
C ASP A 492 -8.34 29.75 18.37
N GLU A 493 -8.67 28.83 19.26
CA GLU A 493 -8.75 27.44 18.94
C GLU A 493 -10.10 27.15 18.28
N PHE A 494 -10.08 26.50 17.14
CA PHE A 494 -11.31 26.25 16.38
C PHE A 494 -11.38 24.82 15.86
N THR A 495 -12.60 24.43 15.46
CA THR A 495 -12.86 23.21 14.74
C THR A 495 -13.87 23.47 13.63
N LEU A 496 -13.80 22.65 12.57
CA LEU A 496 -14.76 22.70 11.45
C LEU A 496 -15.02 21.31 10.86
N ASP A 497 -16.18 21.12 10.26
CA ASP A 497 -16.51 19.87 9.58
C ASP A 497 -15.86 19.83 8.20
N SER A 498 -15.02 18.79 7.98
CA SER A 498 -14.43 18.50 6.68
C SER A 498 -15.31 17.54 5.86
N GLU A 499 -15.62 16.40 6.45
CA GLU A 499 -16.53 15.37 5.92
C GLU A 499 -17.39 14.81 7.07
N PRO A 500 -18.46 14.04 6.79
CA PRO A 500 -19.15 13.31 7.84
C PRO A 500 -18.18 12.51 8.70
N PHE A 501 -18.29 12.63 10.01
CA PHE A 501 -17.38 12.04 11.03
C PHE A 501 -15.99 12.66 11.14
N VAL A 502 -15.59 13.59 10.28
CA VAL A 502 -14.24 14.16 10.29
C VAL A 502 -14.26 15.66 10.52
N ARG A 503 -13.58 16.07 11.56
CA ARG A 503 -13.35 17.48 11.88
C ARG A 503 -11.86 17.82 11.77
N VAL A 504 -11.61 18.98 11.19
CA VAL A 504 -10.30 19.63 11.24
C VAL A 504 -10.23 20.52 12.45
N THR A 505 -9.15 20.44 13.18
CA THR A 505 -8.84 21.32 14.32
C THR A 505 -7.73 22.27 13.94
N GLY A 506 -7.76 23.48 14.49
CA GLY A 506 -6.75 24.48 14.18
C GLY A 506 -6.64 25.57 15.23
N TRP A 507 -5.56 26.32 15.12
CA TRP A 507 -5.34 27.57 15.84
C TRP A 507 -5.29 28.72 14.85
N PHE A 508 -6.03 29.79 15.14
CA PHE A 508 -5.96 31.04 14.40
C PHE A 508 -5.30 32.08 15.28
N LEU A 509 -4.03 32.36 15.01
CA LEU A 509 -3.19 33.33 15.72
C LEU A 509 -3.25 34.64 14.95
N ARG A 510 -3.41 35.76 15.67
CA ARG A 510 -3.36 37.09 15.09
C ARG A 510 -2.79 38.11 16.09
N PRO A 511 -2.31 39.27 15.65
CA PRO A 511 -1.95 40.35 16.56
C PRO A 511 -3.13 40.69 17.49
N ALA A 512 -2.87 40.78 18.81
CA ALA A 512 -3.89 41.16 19.80
C ALA A 512 -4.31 42.64 19.67
N LYS A 513 -3.45 43.45 19.06
CA LYS A 513 -3.66 44.86 18.73
C LYS A 513 -3.31 45.08 17.26
N GLY A 514 -4.09 45.93 16.58
CA GLY A 514 -3.87 46.23 15.16
C GLY A 514 -5.18 46.25 14.38
N ASP A 515 -5.13 46.80 13.16
CA ASP A 515 -6.32 46.97 12.32
C ASP A 515 -6.51 45.71 11.46
N SER A 516 -7.66 45.08 11.60
CA SER A 516 -8.09 44.00 10.66
C SER A 516 -8.62 44.62 9.36
N PRO A 517 -8.61 43.90 8.19
CA PRO A 517 -8.22 42.49 8.04
C PRO A 517 -6.72 42.24 7.90
N PHE A 518 -6.25 41.12 8.44
CA PHE A 518 -4.84 40.72 8.41
C PHE A 518 -4.49 39.86 7.18
N PRO A 519 -3.31 40.06 6.54
CA PRO A 519 -2.74 39.06 5.63
C PRO A 519 -2.54 37.77 6.40
N THR A 520 -2.96 36.65 5.84
CA THR A 520 -3.11 35.41 6.62
C THR A 520 -2.36 34.25 5.96
N ILE A 521 -1.57 33.53 6.76
CA ILE A 521 -0.85 32.33 6.35
C ILE A 521 -1.63 31.10 6.82
N LEU A 522 -2.03 30.22 5.88
CA LEU A 522 -2.52 28.89 6.20
C LEU A 522 -1.34 27.94 6.24
N TYR A 523 -1.02 27.44 7.42
CA TYR A 523 0.17 26.66 7.74
C TYR A 523 -0.18 25.21 8.04
N VAL A 524 0.58 24.29 7.43
CA VAL A 524 0.50 22.84 7.66
C VAL A 524 1.89 22.21 7.70
N SER A 525 2.09 21.26 8.62
CA SER A 525 3.32 20.46 8.69
C SER A 525 3.01 18.97 8.91
N GLU A 526 4.03 18.12 8.80
CA GLU A 526 3.92 16.71 9.21
C GLU A 526 3.99 16.53 10.73
N GLY A 527 4.47 17.53 11.44
CA GLY A 527 4.54 17.58 12.90
C GLY A 527 3.18 17.89 13.54
N ASN A 528 3.21 18.12 14.82
CA ASN A 528 2.05 18.55 15.58
C ASN A 528 1.97 20.09 15.57
N ARG A 529 0.77 20.66 15.32
CA ARG A 529 0.56 22.11 15.44
C ARG A 529 1.03 22.69 16.79
N ASN A 530 1.12 21.88 17.84
CA ASN A 530 1.64 22.33 19.13
C ASN A 530 3.13 22.74 19.09
N GLU A 531 3.88 22.33 18.06
CA GLU A 531 5.28 22.77 17.88
C GLU A 531 5.37 24.28 17.71
N ILE A 532 4.34 24.93 17.15
CA ILE A 532 4.28 26.39 17.03
C ILE A 532 4.01 27.12 18.35
N ALA A 533 3.59 26.40 19.39
CA ALA A 533 3.35 26.97 20.73
C ALA A 533 4.63 27.12 21.56
N HIS A 534 5.76 26.57 21.08
CA HIS A 534 7.05 26.73 21.74
C HIS A 534 7.72 28.06 21.30
N GLU A 535 8.13 28.85 22.25
CA GLU A 535 8.84 30.11 21.98
C GLU A 535 10.37 29.92 22.01
N PRO A 536 11.12 30.59 21.12
CA PRO A 536 10.62 31.34 19.96
C PRO A 536 10.22 30.43 18.81
N SER A 537 9.07 30.66 18.17
CA SER A 537 8.64 29.98 16.98
C SER A 537 8.58 30.93 15.78
N GLU A 538 8.78 30.41 14.59
CA GLU A 538 8.66 31.17 13.35
C GLU A 538 7.25 31.76 13.21
N MET A 539 6.22 31.01 13.59
CA MET A 539 4.83 31.42 13.46
C MET A 539 4.50 32.60 14.38
N SER A 540 4.93 32.57 15.65
CA SER A 540 4.78 33.69 16.56
C SER A 540 5.53 34.95 16.08
N GLY A 541 6.69 34.73 15.49
CA GLY A 541 7.48 35.81 14.86
C GLY A 541 6.75 36.48 13.70
N LEU A 542 6.05 35.69 12.85
CA LEU A 542 5.24 36.22 11.73
C LEU A 542 4.02 36.99 12.26
N VAL A 543 3.38 36.52 13.35
CA VAL A 543 2.26 37.25 13.95
C VAL A 543 2.71 38.64 14.48
N ARG A 544 3.89 38.73 15.11
CA ARG A 544 4.46 40.01 15.55
C ARG A 544 4.83 40.95 14.41
N LYS A 545 5.00 40.42 13.19
CA LYS A 545 5.19 41.23 11.98
C LYS A 545 3.88 41.65 11.30
N GLY A 546 2.72 41.37 11.92
CA GLY A 546 1.41 41.82 11.46
C GLY A 546 0.64 40.83 10.59
N PHE A 547 1.09 39.58 10.46
CA PHE A 547 0.34 38.51 9.78
C PHE A 547 -0.59 37.80 10.76
N ALA A 548 -1.70 37.24 10.27
CA ALA A 548 -2.37 36.16 10.98
C ALA A 548 -1.82 34.82 10.50
N VAL A 549 -1.83 33.81 11.38
CA VAL A 549 -1.42 32.43 11.06
C VAL A 549 -2.56 31.50 11.45
N CYS A 550 -3.04 30.74 10.49
CA CYS A 550 -3.99 29.64 10.68
C CYS A 550 -3.21 28.32 10.60
N ALA A 551 -2.93 27.69 11.72
CA ALA A 551 -2.25 26.40 11.78
C ALA A 551 -3.25 25.30 12.01
N ILE A 552 -3.22 24.27 11.18
CA ILE A 552 -4.19 23.16 11.22
C ILE A 552 -3.52 21.80 11.25
N ASP A 553 -4.19 20.83 11.85
CA ASP A 553 -3.83 19.42 11.75
C ASP A 553 -4.57 18.79 10.58
N LEU A 554 -3.85 18.41 9.53
CA LEU A 554 -4.42 17.62 8.43
C LEU A 554 -4.77 16.20 8.92
N ARG A 555 -5.70 15.56 8.24
CA ARG A 555 -6.18 14.22 8.58
C ARG A 555 -5.05 13.22 8.81
N GLY A 556 -5.10 12.56 9.96
CA GLY A 556 -4.08 11.63 10.42
C GLY A 556 -2.78 12.27 10.90
N LEU A 557 -2.74 13.61 11.10
CA LEU A 557 -1.62 14.34 11.69
C LEU A 557 -2.07 15.01 12.99
N GLY A 558 -1.14 15.35 13.85
CA GLY A 558 -1.41 16.05 15.10
C GLY A 558 -2.48 15.36 15.97
N LEU A 559 -3.50 16.08 16.40
CA LEU A 559 -4.59 15.55 17.23
C LEU A 559 -5.47 14.52 16.52
N SER A 560 -5.50 14.51 15.19
CA SER A 560 -6.27 13.56 14.40
C SER A 560 -5.51 12.27 14.09
N MET A 561 -4.26 12.12 14.59
CA MET A 561 -3.47 10.90 14.41
C MET A 561 -4.11 9.73 15.19
N PRO A 562 -4.46 8.62 14.52
CA PRO A 562 -5.01 7.46 15.18
C PRO A 562 -4.08 6.92 16.26
N ARG A 563 -4.63 6.56 17.42
CA ARG A 563 -3.88 5.94 18.52
C ARG A 563 -3.81 4.42 18.29
N TYR A 564 -2.61 3.87 18.50
CA TYR A 564 -2.36 2.44 18.45
C TYR A 564 -1.81 1.93 19.77
N PRO A 565 -2.05 0.67 20.13
CA PRO A 565 -1.37 0.06 21.27
C PRO A 565 0.14 0.15 21.10
N ALA A 566 0.85 0.54 22.14
CA ALA A 566 2.32 0.67 22.14
C ALA A 566 3.03 -0.68 21.92
N ALA A 567 2.37 -1.80 22.24
CA ALA A 567 2.79 -3.16 21.93
C ALA A 567 1.58 -3.89 21.38
N GLY A 568 1.70 -4.42 20.17
CA GLY A 568 0.62 -5.15 19.51
C GLY A 568 1.18 -6.34 18.73
N PRO A 569 0.32 -7.22 18.25
CA PRO A 569 0.69 -8.30 17.34
C PRO A 569 1.41 -7.74 16.08
N ILE A 570 2.06 -8.62 15.33
CA ILE A 570 2.75 -8.31 14.05
C ILE A 570 1.87 -7.46 13.13
N TYR A 571 0.57 -7.70 13.17
CA TYR A 571 -0.47 -6.93 12.50
C TYR A 571 -0.38 -5.39 12.68
N TYR A 572 0.19 -4.88 13.78
CA TYR A 572 0.33 -3.44 14.04
C TYR A 572 1.73 -2.86 13.72
N GLN A 573 2.68 -3.67 13.26
CA GLN A 573 4.08 -3.25 13.12
C GLN A 573 4.33 -2.22 12.01
N GLY A 574 3.49 -2.17 10.97
CA GLY A 574 3.60 -1.20 9.87
C GLY A 574 3.23 0.24 10.25
N GLY A 575 2.76 0.47 11.47
CA GLY A 575 2.31 1.77 11.94
C GLY A 575 0.99 2.25 11.32
N PRO A 576 0.43 3.37 11.84
CA PRO A 576 -0.87 3.86 11.39
C PRO A 576 -0.89 4.26 9.92
N TRP A 577 0.14 4.95 9.46
CA TRP A 577 0.20 5.48 8.09
C TRP A 577 0.09 4.41 7.01
N GLN A 578 0.84 3.33 7.15
CA GLN A 578 0.86 2.25 6.18
C GLN A 578 -0.51 1.60 6.04
N ARG A 579 -1.12 1.22 7.15
CA ARG A 579 -2.40 0.51 7.16
C ARG A 579 -3.55 1.37 6.67
N TYR A 580 -3.67 2.59 7.20
CA TYR A 580 -4.73 3.50 6.75
C TYR A 580 -4.54 3.90 5.30
N SER A 581 -3.30 4.05 4.84
CA SER A 581 -3.03 4.36 3.43
C SER A 581 -3.47 3.22 2.51
N TRP A 582 -3.12 1.97 2.83
CA TRP A 582 -3.58 0.83 2.05
C TRP A 582 -5.11 0.69 2.07
N ALA A 583 -5.73 0.82 3.24
CA ALA A 583 -7.20 0.83 3.35
C ALA A 583 -7.83 1.94 2.50
N CYS A 584 -7.26 3.14 2.53
CA CYS A 584 -7.72 4.26 1.71
C CYS A 584 -7.48 4.02 0.22
N PHE A 585 -6.38 3.39 -0.17
CA PHE A 585 -6.13 3.00 -1.57
C PHE A 585 -7.14 1.95 -2.05
N THR A 586 -7.45 0.93 -1.25
CA THR A 586 -8.48 -0.07 -1.62
C THR A 586 -9.87 0.58 -1.76
N LEU A 587 -10.17 1.59 -0.94
CA LEU A 587 -11.39 2.41 -1.04
C LEU A 587 -11.38 3.39 -2.22
N GLY A 588 -10.26 3.55 -2.95
CA GLY A 588 -10.14 4.59 -3.97
C GLY A 588 -10.17 6.02 -3.39
N LYS A 589 -9.77 6.19 -2.12
CA LYS A 589 -9.78 7.44 -1.36
C LYS A 589 -8.39 7.75 -0.81
N PRO A 590 -7.41 8.14 -1.64
CA PRO A 590 -6.02 8.32 -1.18
C PRO A 590 -5.94 9.32 -0.03
N VAL A 591 -5.04 9.07 0.93
CA VAL A 591 -4.86 9.93 2.12
C VAL A 591 -4.50 11.36 1.71
N LEU A 592 -3.62 11.51 0.71
CA LEU A 592 -3.28 12.83 0.18
C LEU A 592 -4.53 13.59 -0.31
N GLY A 593 -5.47 12.90 -0.96
CA GLY A 593 -6.74 13.53 -1.39
C GLY A 593 -7.57 14.03 -0.23
N GLN A 594 -7.62 13.26 0.85
CA GLN A 594 -8.33 13.64 2.06
C GLN A 594 -7.67 14.84 2.76
N ARG A 595 -6.33 14.91 2.78
CA ARG A 595 -5.56 16.05 3.33
C ARG A 595 -5.70 17.31 2.49
N VAL A 596 -5.67 17.20 1.16
CA VAL A 596 -5.95 18.31 0.25
C VAL A 596 -7.36 18.84 0.48
N TRP A 597 -8.34 17.95 0.68
CA TRP A 597 -9.69 18.36 1.02
C TRP A 597 -9.76 19.13 2.34
N ASP A 598 -9.12 18.65 3.39
CA ASP A 598 -9.08 19.33 4.69
C ASP A 598 -8.48 20.74 4.56
N PHE A 599 -7.41 20.89 3.78
CA PHE A 599 -6.80 22.18 3.49
C PHE A 599 -7.76 23.12 2.75
N LEU A 600 -8.45 22.64 1.71
CA LEU A 600 -9.44 23.41 0.96
C LEU A 600 -10.60 23.87 1.86
N ARG A 601 -11.04 23.03 2.80
CA ARG A 601 -12.09 23.40 3.77
C ARG A 601 -11.62 24.51 4.72
N CYS A 602 -10.34 24.50 5.08
CA CYS A 602 -9.77 25.61 5.88
C CYS A 602 -9.63 26.88 5.06
N LEU A 603 -9.38 26.82 3.76
CA LEU A 603 -9.47 28.00 2.88
C LEU A 603 -10.89 28.57 2.86
N ASP A 604 -11.94 27.72 2.72
CA ASP A 604 -13.33 28.16 2.82
C ASP A 604 -13.62 28.86 4.16
N TYR A 605 -13.05 28.34 5.28
CA TYR A 605 -13.18 28.94 6.60
C TYR A 605 -12.50 30.31 6.67
N LEU A 606 -11.26 30.44 6.19
CA LEU A 606 -10.55 31.72 6.17
C LEU A 606 -11.30 32.77 5.33
N GLN A 607 -11.84 32.38 4.18
CA GLN A 607 -12.65 33.28 3.34
C GLN A 607 -13.96 33.74 4.02
N SER A 608 -14.46 33.01 5.02
CA SER A 608 -15.64 33.38 5.77
C SER A 608 -15.37 34.36 6.93
N ARG A 609 -14.09 34.53 7.32
CA ARG A 609 -13.69 35.35 8.47
C ARG A 609 -13.46 36.81 8.07
N ARG A 610 -14.03 37.74 8.85
CA ARG A 610 -13.88 39.20 8.63
C ARG A 610 -12.49 39.71 8.94
N GLU A 611 -11.76 39.02 9.82
CA GLU A 611 -10.40 39.35 10.21
C GLU A 611 -9.34 39.00 9.17
N VAL A 612 -9.70 38.24 8.14
CA VAL A 612 -8.81 37.76 7.08
C VAL A 612 -8.87 38.67 5.87
N ASP A 613 -7.71 39.15 5.41
CA ASP A 613 -7.60 39.78 4.10
C ASP A 613 -7.67 38.71 3.01
N GLN A 614 -8.83 38.59 2.39
CA GLN A 614 -9.15 37.59 1.38
C GLN A 614 -8.28 37.68 0.11
N ARG A 615 -7.60 38.81 -0.11
CA ARG A 615 -6.66 39.00 -1.25
C ARG A 615 -5.25 38.58 -0.91
N ARG A 616 -4.93 38.44 0.38
CA ARG A 616 -3.59 38.09 0.90
C ARG A 616 -3.65 36.86 1.79
N ILE A 617 -4.11 35.74 1.22
CA ILE A 617 -4.03 34.41 1.86
C ILE A 617 -2.84 33.69 1.25
N TYR A 618 -1.92 33.25 2.12
CA TYR A 618 -0.66 32.57 1.78
C TYR A 618 -0.76 31.10 2.19
N GLY A 619 -0.16 30.19 1.41
CA GLY A 619 -0.04 28.79 1.77
C GLY A 619 1.40 28.44 2.15
N LEU A 620 1.60 27.89 3.35
CA LEU A 620 2.90 27.40 3.81
C LEU A 620 2.78 25.93 4.20
N GLY A 621 3.57 25.07 3.56
CA GLY A 621 3.58 23.63 3.84
C GLY A 621 4.99 23.10 4.04
N GLU A 622 5.17 22.27 5.08
CA GLU A 622 6.46 21.66 5.39
C GLU A 622 6.48 20.16 5.03
N LYS A 623 7.59 19.70 4.48
CA LYS A 623 7.85 18.30 4.12
C LYS A 623 6.73 17.72 3.22
N GLY A 624 6.17 16.56 3.57
CA GLY A 624 5.06 15.97 2.81
C GLY A 624 3.81 16.85 2.77
N ALA A 625 3.53 17.65 3.82
CA ALA A 625 2.39 18.56 3.83
C ALA A 625 2.51 19.68 2.76
N ALA A 626 3.72 19.98 2.27
CA ALA A 626 3.93 20.85 1.12
C ALA A 626 3.19 20.38 -0.14
N LEU A 627 3.02 19.05 -0.32
CA LEU A 627 2.21 18.51 -1.42
C LEU A 627 0.73 18.89 -1.28
N ALA A 628 0.18 18.87 -0.07
CA ALA A 628 -1.22 19.28 0.13
C ALA A 628 -1.41 20.76 -0.21
N VAL A 629 -0.47 21.63 0.17
CA VAL A 629 -0.48 23.06 -0.18
C VAL A 629 -0.36 23.25 -1.70
N LEU A 630 0.61 22.59 -2.34
CA LEU A 630 0.80 22.65 -3.78
C LEU A 630 -0.47 22.27 -4.55
N LEU A 631 -1.03 21.08 -4.25
CA LEU A 631 -2.21 20.56 -4.95
C LEU A 631 -3.45 21.45 -4.69
N SER A 632 -3.61 21.94 -3.48
CA SER A 632 -4.66 22.91 -3.17
C SER A 632 -4.50 24.21 -3.95
N GLY A 633 -3.27 24.72 -4.07
CA GLY A 633 -2.97 25.90 -4.88
C GLY A 633 -3.23 25.71 -6.38
N VAL A 634 -3.06 24.51 -6.91
CA VAL A 634 -3.47 24.20 -8.29
C VAL A 634 -5.00 24.20 -8.42
N LEU A 635 -5.70 23.63 -7.43
CA LEU A 635 -7.16 23.43 -7.44
C LEU A 635 -7.96 24.70 -7.15
N ASP A 636 -7.38 25.66 -6.41
CA ASP A 636 -8.04 26.87 -5.95
C ASP A 636 -7.17 28.10 -6.19
N ASP A 637 -7.80 29.21 -6.54
CA ASP A 637 -7.12 30.46 -6.91
C ASP A 637 -6.97 31.45 -5.74
N CYS A 638 -7.52 31.13 -4.55
CA CYS A 638 -7.54 32.07 -3.44
C CYS A 638 -6.18 32.27 -2.77
N LEU A 639 -5.22 31.32 -2.95
CA LEU A 639 -3.86 31.48 -2.45
C LEU A 639 -3.10 32.53 -3.28
N HIS A 640 -2.69 33.61 -2.63
CA HIS A 640 -1.92 34.69 -3.24
C HIS A 640 -0.50 34.23 -3.61
N SER A 641 0.16 33.54 -2.70
CA SER A 641 1.49 32.97 -2.87
C SER A 641 1.64 31.69 -2.05
N ILE A 642 2.60 30.85 -2.44
CA ILE A 642 2.85 29.53 -1.83
C ILE A 642 4.32 29.41 -1.47
N MET A 643 4.61 28.96 -0.25
CA MET A 643 5.92 28.50 0.21
C MET A 643 5.88 27.00 0.45
N LEU A 644 6.80 26.28 -0.16
CA LEU A 644 7.04 24.86 0.01
C LEU A 644 8.35 24.70 0.79
N ASP A 645 8.27 24.40 2.08
CA ASP A 645 9.43 24.18 2.94
C ASP A 645 9.80 22.70 2.99
N SER A 646 11.03 22.41 2.69
CA SER A 646 11.58 21.06 2.62
C SER A 646 10.70 20.10 1.80
N PRO A 647 10.16 20.56 0.64
CA PRO A 647 9.27 19.72 -0.15
C PRO A 647 10.04 18.51 -0.67
N LEU A 648 9.32 17.41 -0.76
CA LEU A 648 9.86 16.17 -1.31
C LEU A 648 10.15 16.30 -2.80
N ALA A 649 11.12 15.51 -3.28
CA ALA A 649 11.48 15.44 -4.69
C ALA A 649 10.27 15.10 -5.58
N PRO A 650 10.32 15.41 -6.89
CA PRO A 650 9.33 14.96 -7.84
C PRO A 650 9.12 13.45 -7.77
N TYR A 651 7.88 12.99 -7.97
CA TYR A 651 7.52 11.59 -7.87
C TYR A 651 8.32 10.67 -8.81
N ARG A 652 8.73 11.18 -9.97
CA ARG A 652 9.64 10.45 -10.88
C ARG A 652 10.96 10.08 -10.19
N SER A 653 11.53 10.98 -9.41
CA SER A 653 12.77 10.73 -8.65
C SER A 653 12.61 9.61 -7.63
N VAL A 654 11.41 9.47 -7.04
CA VAL A 654 11.08 8.35 -6.12
C VAL A 654 11.09 7.02 -6.86
N VAL A 655 10.51 6.94 -8.07
CA VAL A 655 10.49 5.70 -8.88
C VAL A 655 11.88 5.31 -9.36
N GLU A 656 12.74 6.28 -9.66
CA GLU A 656 14.08 6.07 -10.18
C GLU A 656 15.14 5.81 -9.09
N SER A 657 14.77 5.92 -7.80
CA SER A 657 15.68 5.75 -6.66
C SER A 657 15.52 4.37 -6.00
N GLU A 658 16.65 3.77 -5.59
CA GLU A 658 16.65 2.54 -4.77
C GLU A 658 16.17 2.79 -3.34
N ALA A 659 16.37 4.00 -2.83
CA ALA A 659 15.92 4.39 -1.49
C ALA A 659 15.20 5.74 -1.56
N TYR A 660 14.12 5.87 -0.81
CA TYR A 660 13.33 7.10 -0.73
C TYR A 660 12.77 7.28 0.69
N SER A 661 12.50 8.54 1.05
CA SER A 661 11.96 8.93 2.36
C SER A 661 10.47 9.21 2.34
N LEU A 662 9.83 9.24 1.16
CA LEU A 662 8.41 9.55 1.01
C LEU A 662 7.54 8.51 1.72
N ASP A 663 6.74 8.95 2.70
CA ASP A 663 5.75 8.10 3.35
C ASP A 663 4.59 7.77 2.39
N ILE A 664 4.05 6.54 2.49
CA ILE A 664 2.98 6.05 1.61
C ILE A 664 1.72 6.94 1.64
N SER A 665 1.46 7.65 2.72
CA SER A 665 0.30 8.55 2.86
C SER A 665 0.35 9.78 1.95
N TRP A 666 1.50 10.06 1.33
CA TRP A 666 1.70 11.14 0.37
C TRP A 666 1.72 10.65 -1.09
N PHE A 667 1.57 9.36 -1.33
CA PHE A 667 1.46 8.82 -2.69
C PHE A 667 0.10 9.11 -3.32
N LEU A 668 0.09 9.32 -4.64
CA LEU A 668 -1.13 9.48 -5.43
C LEU A 668 -1.14 8.49 -6.60
N TYR A 669 -2.09 7.56 -6.57
CA TYR A 669 -2.15 6.48 -7.56
C TYR A 669 -2.33 7.02 -8.98
N GLY A 670 -1.41 6.65 -9.87
CA GLY A 670 -1.48 6.95 -11.29
C GLY A 670 -1.13 8.39 -11.70
N ILE A 671 -0.66 9.24 -10.79
CA ILE A 671 -0.36 10.64 -11.08
C ILE A 671 0.64 10.80 -12.25
N LEU A 672 1.67 9.95 -12.32
CA LEU A 672 2.69 10.02 -13.38
C LEU A 672 2.20 9.62 -14.77
N LYS A 673 0.95 9.14 -14.91
CA LYS A 673 0.29 8.99 -16.22
C LYS A 673 -0.16 10.32 -16.80
N HIS A 674 -0.23 11.37 -15.99
CA HIS A 674 -0.81 12.66 -16.35
C HIS A 674 0.18 13.81 -16.23
N PHE A 675 0.90 13.88 -15.11
CA PHE A 675 1.89 14.92 -14.79
C PHE A 675 2.72 14.52 -13.57
N ASP A 676 3.78 15.27 -13.31
CA ASP A 676 4.54 15.21 -12.07
C ASP A 676 4.48 16.56 -11.33
N THR A 677 5.09 16.67 -10.17
CA THR A 677 5.09 17.90 -9.35
C THR A 677 5.67 19.11 -10.08
N PRO A 678 6.72 19.02 -10.93
CA PRO A 678 7.21 20.18 -11.68
C PRO A 678 6.17 20.83 -12.62
N GLU A 679 5.37 20.04 -13.33
CA GLU A 679 4.31 20.59 -14.18
C GLU A 679 3.21 21.23 -13.35
N LEU A 680 2.88 20.65 -12.19
CA LEU A 680 1.88 21.21 -11.27
C LEU A 680 2.35 22.52 -10.65
N VAL A 681 3.60 22.62 -10.23
CA VAL A 681 4.23 23.88 -9.79
C VAL A 681 4.18 24.91 -10.90
N GLY A 682 4.61 24.55 -12.12
CA GLY A 682 4.57 25.45 -13.28
C GLY A 682 3.15 25.98 -13.58
N SER A 683 2.12 25.18 -13.33
CA SER A 683 0.73 25.57 -13.53
C SER A 683 0.22 26.64 -12.55
N LEU A 684 0.96 26.93 -11.48
CA LEU A 684 0.63 28.01 -10.55
C LEU A 684 0.89 29.40 -11.17
N ALA A 685 1.74 29.51 -12.19
CA ALA A 685 2.05 30.78 -12.81
C ALA A 685 0.78 31.54 -13.28
N PRO A 686 0.71 32.86 -13.09
CA PRO A 686 1.75 33.78 -12.62
C PRO A 686 1.78 34.00 -11.08
N ARG A 687 1.16 33.15 -10.25
CA ARG A 687 1.20 33.28 -8.79
C ARG A 687 2.57 32.86 -8.27
N SER A 688 3.03 33.51 -7.21
CA SER A 688 4.34 33.27 -6.63
C SER A 688 4.42 31.88 -5.94
N CYS A 689 5.52 31.15 -6.21
CA CYS A 689 5.81 29.85 -5.59
C CYS A 689 7.29 29.78 -5.20
N TRP A 690 7.58 29.64 -3.94
CA TRP A 690 8.92 29.61 -3.40
C TRP A 690 9.24 28.27 -2.76
N PHE A 691 10.48 27.84 -2.92
CA PHE A 691 11.01 26.60 -2.34
C PHE A 691 12.06 26.96 -1.30
N LEU A 692 11.93 26.42 -0.12
CA LEU A 692 12.92 26.46 0.94
C LEU A 692 13.43 25.04 1.17
N ASN A 693 14.75 24.83 1.13
CA ASN A 693 15.39 23.55 1.46
C ASN A 693 14.81 22.34 0.66
N ALA A 694 14.54 22.50 -0.63
CA ALA A 694 14.04 21.39 -1.46
C ALA A 694 14.94 20.17 -1.32
N ALA A 695 14.33 18.97 -1.25
CA ALA A 695 15.03 17.74 -0.96
C ALA A 695 15.06 16.78 -2.18
N ASP A 696 16.01 15.83 -2.18
CA ASP A 696 16.03 14.69 -3.10
C ASP A 696 15.06 13.58 -2.66
N ALA A 697 15.03 12.48 -3.41
CA ALA A 697 14.15 11.34 -3.07
C ALA A 697 14.43 10.71 -1.69
N GLN A 698 15.65 10.87 -1.18
CA GLN A 698 16.06 10.35 0.13
C GLN A 698 15.84 11.36 1.28
N GLY A 699 15.32 12.57 0.96
CA GLY A 699 15.07 13.61 1.94
C GLY A 699 16.31 14.47 2.26
N LYS A 700 17.39 14.38 1.46
CA LYS A 700 18.58 15.21 1.63
C LYS A 700 18.36 16.56 0.91
N THR A 701 18.62 17.65 1.63
CA THR A 701 18.55 19.01 1.05
C THR A 701 19.45 19.16 -0.16
N LEU A 702 18.90 19.68 -1.24
CA LEU A 702 19.59 19.99 -2.49
C LEU A 702 20.16 21.40 -2.48
N ALA A 703 21.24 21.61 -3.24
CA ALA A 703 21.66 22.97 -3.60
C ALA A 703 20.59 23.65 -4.47
N GLU A 704 20.53 24.98 -4.44
CA GLU A 704 19.55 25.76 -5.21
C GLU A 704 19.60 25.44 -6.72
N SER A 705 20.80 25.26 -7.28
CA SER A 705 20.99 24.90 -8.69
C SER A 705 20.41 23.51 -9.03
N ASP A 706 20.56 22.55 -8.12
CA ASP A 706 20.08 21.18 -8.32
C ASP A 706 18.55 21.13 -8.19
N ALA A 707 17.99 21.84 -7.21
CA ALA A 707 16.56 22.02 -7.07
C ALA A 707 15.97 22.70 -8.34
N ALA A 708 16.56 23.79 -8.80
CA ALA A 708 16.15 24.47 -10.04
C ALA A 708 16.22 23.54 -11.27
N SER A 709 17.20 22.65 -11.34
CA SER A 709 17.32 21.66 -12.42
C SER A 709 16.16 20.66 -12.41
N LEU A 710 15.74 20.17 -11.23
CA LEU A 710 14.58 19.28 -11.10
C LEU A 710 13.29 19.96 -11.55
N TYR A 711 13.14 21.26 -11.27
CA TYR A 711 11.96 22.06 -11.58
C TYR A 711 12.09 22.91 -12.85
N LYS A 712 12.99 22.54 -13.78
CA LYS A 712 13.20 23.27 -15.05
C LYS A 712 11.93 23.51 -15.85
N THR A 713 11.00 22.55 -15.86
CA THR A 713 9.68 22.67 -16.51
C THR A 713 8.86 23.78 -15.86
N SER A 714 8.84 23.83 -14.51
CA SER A 714 8.17 24.90 -13.78
C SER A 714 8.72 26.27 -14.14
N ILE A 715 10.05 26.42 -14.11
CA ILE A 715 10.73 27.68 -14.46
C ILE A 715 10.37 28.11 -15.88
N ALA A 716 10.33 27.18 -16.84
CA ALA A 716 9.94 27.48 -18.21
C ALA A 716 8.49 28.00 -18.30
N MET A 717 7.54 27.37 -17.58
CA MET A 717 6.14 27.79 -17.54
C MET A 717 5.95 29.16 -16.87
N PHE A 718 6.70 29.47 -15.82
CA PHE A 718 6.71 30.79 -15.20
C PHE A 718 7.23 31.84 -16.15
N LYS A 719 8.32 31.60 -16.88
CA LYS A 719 8.84 32.49 -17.93
C LYS A 719 7.85 32.71 -19.06
N GLN A 720 7.15 31.66 -19.51
CA GLN A 720 6.07 31.73 -20.50
C GLN A 720 4.87 32.59 -20.05
N SER A 721 4.72 32.78 -18.74
CA SER A 721 3.66 33.58 -18.13
C SER A 721 4.12 34.96 -17.66
N ASP A 722 5.30 35.43 -18.16
CA ASP A 722 5.93 36.69 -17.77
C ASP A 722 6.09 36.86 -16.24
N ALA A 723 6.42 35.76 -15.54
CA ALA A 723 6.51 35.67 -14.08
C ALA A 723 7.76 34.89 -13.62
N GLY A 724 8.82 34.89 -14.40
CA GLY A 724 10.03 34.11 -14.13
C GLY A 724 10.68 34.39 -12.78
N GLU A 725 10.53 35.61 -12.27
CA GLU A 725 11.02 36.04 -10.95
C GLU A 725 10.15 35.53 -9.77
N LYS A 726 8.94 35.03 -10.03
CA LYS A 726 8.00 34.56 -8.99
C LYS A 726 8.19 33.10 -8.59
N ILE A 727 9.10 32.38 -9.23
CA ILE A 727 9.55 31.08 -8.76
C ILE A 727 10.98 31.20 -8.23
N GLN A 728 11.19 30.83 -6.96
CA GLN A 728 12.45 30.99 -6.26
C GLN A 728 12.83 29.69 -5.53
N PHE A 729 14.13 29.42 -5.46
CA PHE A 729 14.71 28.32 -4.71
C PHE A 729 15.72 28.86 -3.73
N MET A 730 15.61 28.48 -2.46
CA MET A 730 16.44 28.99 -1.36
C MET A 730 16.92 27.86 -0.47
N VAL A 731 18.11 28.00 0.07
CA VAL A 731 18.66 27.10 1.08
C VAL A 731 19.06 27.94 2.30
N TYR A 732 18.42 27.64 3.43
CA TYR A 732 18.71 28.28 4.70
C TYR A 732 18.89 27.23 5.82
N PRO A 733 19.82 27.46 6.76
CA PRO A 733 19.87 26.66 8.01
C PRO A 733 18.55 26.71 8.76
N GLU A 734 18.24 25.69 9.53
CA GLU A 734 16.98 25.60 10.30
C GLU A 734 16.73 26.83 11.17
N HIS A 735 17.76 27.31 11.87
CA HIS A 735 17.66 28.49 12.77
C HIS A 735 17.49 29.82 12.02
N GLU A 736 17.57 29.85 10.71
CA GLU A 736 17.38 31.04 9.86
C GLU A 736 16.11 31.00 9.01
N LYS A 737 15.24 30.00 9.18
CA LYS A 737 13.98 29.85 8.41
C LYS A 737 13.12 31.11 8.46
N MET A 738 13.11 31.83 9.58
CA MET A 738 12.36 33.08 9.71
C MET A 738 12.81 34.14 8.68
N ASN A 739 14.10 34.17 8.31
CA ASN A 739 14.60 35.08 7.30
C ASN A 739 14.04 34.74 5.93
N ALA A 740 13.97 33.43 5.60
CA ALA A 740 13.38 32.94 4.37
C ALA A 740 11.89 33.29 4.26
N TYR A 741 11.11 33.01 5.30
CA TYR A 741 9.68 33.35 5.32
C TYR A 741 9.44 34.85 5.23
N SER A 742 10.26 35.68 5.90
CA SER A 742 10.14 37.12 5.82
C SER A 742 10.47 37.65 4.41
N SER A 743 11.49 37.12 3.76
CA SER A 743 11.86 37.46 2.38
C SER A 743 10.74 37.12 1.41
N TRP A 744 10.16 35.92 1.55
CA TRP A 744 9.04 35.49 0.74
C TRP A 744 7.84 36.44 0.86
N LEU A 745 7.41 36.75 2.10
CA LEU A 745 6.24 37.60 2.36
C LEU A 745 6.45 39.07 1.97
N GLN A 746 7.69 39.57 1.96
CA GLN A 746 8.02 40.93 1.49
C GLN A 746 8.03 41.04 -0.04
N ALA A 747 8.35 39.93 -0.72
CA ALA A 747 8.43 39.90 -2.19
C ALA A 747 7.09 39.63 -2.87
N THR A 748 6.08 39.30 -2.11
CA THR A 748 4.75 38.90 -2.61
C THR A 748 3.63 39.76 -2.03
#